data_6f0ec0b7357905cd5e67656648f51d64
#
_entry.id   6f0ec0b7357905cd5e67656648f51d64
#
_cell.length_a   1.000
_cell.length_b   1.000
_cell.length_c   1.000
_cell.angle_alpha   90.00
_cell.angle_beta   90.00
_cell.angle_gamma   90.00
#
_symmetry.space_group_name_H-M   'P 1'
#
loop_
_entity.id
_entity.type
_entity.pdbx_description
1 polymer ?
#
loop_
_entity_poly.entity_id
_entity_poly.type
_entity_poly.pdbx_seq_one_letter_code
_entity_poly.pdbx_strand_id
1 'polypeptide(L)'
;MQFVRTVKKTPVTLLALSIGLALQAQAFSVLAQDADEPQTEQAAQAAQASSNDSGSLGTVTVTGYRASLEKAVDIKRSEAGIVDAIVAEDIADFPDLNLAESLQRIPGVSITREGGEGRNISVRGLGPQFTRVRINGMETISTTGGTDTSGGVNRGRGFDFNTFASELFSQLVVRKTSSADVPEGSLGATVDLRTARPFDFDGFTLAIGGQLGYSDLASETNPRGTFLISNTFADNKLGALLSVAYTDRTVLEEGSDTVRWSAASANGGFSPASTFAVPGTAYHPRIPRYNRYLHEQERLGVTASVQFRPSARTELVFDGLFSRFDANRWQDNINAVAFSASGATGKPGIIVRDGEVDSTGSLVYGVFDNVRIRSEGRYDEQTSEFDQWSWSLRHDFSDALRLNAFVGSAKSVYDNPVQTTVIADKLGVNGYSYDYRGDRRLPTLSYGNMNPSDPSGWTLAEIRLRPYKVTNEFDNVTLDLAWTASPYFTLKGGADYKDFDYQVQNWGRGTPGGNRVETVPAGLVSSAELAQLMRQYNISAGGAGTAVVPDVAAFARALGIHDGSGIFTVHSNLNNLAADNRQVNEEVKGYFVQGDFNFDVGSILVRGNVGVRRVETTLTSDGWSIIGGVPVATRVVNEYSDTLPSFNLAAEISPDVVLRLAAAEVMTRPDLGFLNPGASVSVAGSARTVTTGNPRLDPFRAKTLDLGVEWYFGDGGILSFGAFYKDIDSYIQTSRETRPYSTSGLPESLIAGTGATVNDEFTFQQPLNTPGGKLKGYEIAYQQPFTFLPGFWRDFGVQLNYTWVDSDIQYLSSTGAPTAKGPMIGLSKNAWNATLYYDNQKFSARVSAAHRSDYANQIPGRESTDMEGTAATTTVDASLSYNFNERFSISLEGLNLTDEWNDMWIDSGRDLPIAYTHTGRQYMLGFRYKF
;
A
#
# COMPACT_ATOMS: atom_id res chain seq x y z
N MET A 1 -2.99 14.40 29.67
CA MET A 1 -4.29 15.06 30.01
C MET A 1 -5.39 14.23 29.39
N GLN A 2 -6.22 13.62 30.22
CA GLN A 2 -7.26 12.67 29.79
C GLN A 2 -8.29 13.37 28.91
N PHE A 3 -8.31 13.03 27.62
CA PHE A 3 -9.49 13.26 26.78
C PHE A 3 -10.55 12.22 27.17
N VAL A 4 -11.76 12.71 27.43
CA VAL A 4 -12.92 11.85 27.69
C VAL A 4 -13.17 11.04 26.42
N ARG A 5 -12.76 9.78 26.42
CA ARG A 5 -13.14 8.77 25.44
C ARG A 5 -14.66 8.59 25.48
N THR A 6 -15.37 9.19 24.54
CA THR A 6 -16.73 8.73 24.24
C THR A 6 -16.58 7.49 23.34
N VAL A 7 -16.32 6.37 23.98
CA VAL A 7 -16.38 5.07 23.31
C VAL A 7 -17.80 4.89 22.80
N LYS A 8 -18.02 5.01 21.50
CA LYS A 8 -19.18 4.42 20.86
C LYS A 8 -19.06 2.92 21.11
N LYS A 9 -19.88 2.41 22.05
CA LYS A 9 -19.98 0.97 22.35
C LYS A 9 -20.39 0.23 21.10
N THR A 10 -19.42 -0.29 20.36
CA THR A 10 -19.65 -1.37 19.41
C THR A 10 -20.18 -2.55 20.21
N PRO A 11 -21.17 -3.30 19.73
CA PRO A 11 -21.84 -4.31 20.55
C PRO A 11 -20.91 -5.48 20.87
N VAL A 12 -20.24 -5.42 22.00
CA VAL A 12 -19.55 -6.54 22.67
C VAL A 12 -20.53 -7.73 22.91
N THR A 13 -21.82 -7.50 22.77
CA THR A 13 -22.88 -8.48 22.91
C THR A 13 -22.85 -9.62 21.87
N LEU A 14 -22.37 -9.40 20.65
CA LEU A 14 -22.26 -10.46 19.65
C LEU A 14 -21.04 -11.37 19.90
N LEU A 15 -19.95 -10.82 20.43
CA LEU A 15 -18.77 -11.60 20.80
C LEU A 15 -19.03 -12.48 22.04
N ALA A 16 -19.80 -11.98 23.01
CA ALA A 16 -20.19 -12.73 24.20
C ALA A 16 -21.17 -13.89 23.90
N LEU A 17 -22.04 -13.73 22.88
CA LEU A 17 -22.98 -14.78 22.45
C LEU A 17 -22.26 -15.91 21.70
N SER A 18 -21.23 -15.62 20.91
CA SER A 18 -20.44 -16.63 20.17
C SER A 18 -19.53 -17.44 21.11
N ILE A 19 -18.96 -16.82 22.13
CA ILE A 19 -18.15 -17.51 23.16
C ILE A 19 -19.04 -18.38 24.06
N GLY A 20 -20.26 -17.93 24.38
CA GLY A 20 -21.22 -18.68 25.17
C GLY A 20 -21.73 -19.95 24.46
N LEU A 21 -21.91 -19.95 23.14
CA LEU A 21 -22.29 -21.11 22.34
C LEU A 21 -21.16 -22.13 22.19
N ALA A 22 -19.91 -21.71 22.10
CA ALA A 22 -18.75 -22.60 22.02
C ALA A 22 -18.48 -23.32 23.36
N LEU A 23 -18.75 -22.69 24.52
CA LEU A 23 -18.59 -23.29 25.85
C LEU A 23 -19.72 -24.24 26.22
N GLN A 24 -20.93 -24.09 25.68
CA GLN A 24 -22.03 -25.04 25.90
C GLN A 24 -21.88 -26.33 25.10
N ALA A 25 -21.14 -26.36 24.01
CA ALA A 25 -20.88 -27.56 23.21
C ALA A 25 -19.95 -28.56 23.93
N GLN A 26 -19.15 -28.14 24.92
CA GLN A 26 -18.27 -29.03 25.70
C GLN A 26 -18.98 -29.78 26.85
N ALA A 27 -20.19 -29.38 27.26
CA ALA A 27 -20.90 -29.99 28.39
C ALA A 27 -21.62 -31.30 28.05
N PHE A 28 -21.62 -31.74 26.80
CA PHE A 28 -22.36 -32.96 26.37
C PHE A 28 -21.45 -34.17 26.03
N SER A 29 -20.13 -34.13 26.23
CA SER A 29 -19.23 -35.21 25.83
C SER A 29 -18.61 -36.03 26.99
N VAL A 30 -19.18 -35.99 28.22
CA VAL A 30 -18.63 -36.70 29.40
C VAL A 30 -19.42 -37.96 29.75
N LEU A 31 -20.27 -38.52 28.89
CA LEU A 31 -20.94 -39.77 29.14
C LEU A 31 -20.82 -40.75 27.98
N ALA A 32 -19.67 -41.35 27.77
CA ALA A 32 -19.56 -42.70 27.16
C ALA A 32 -18.20 -43.26 27.47
N GLN A 33 -18.14 -44.19 28.39
CA GLN A 33 -16.96 -44.92 28.83
C GLN A 33 -16.94 -46.34 28.22
N ASP A 34 -15.72 -46.78 27.86
CA ASP A 34 -15.18 -48.15 27.83
C ASP A 34 -15.69 -49.19 26.81
N ALA A 35 -14.79 -49.65 25.93
CA ALA A 35 -14.43 -51.07 25.77
C ALA A 35 -13.28 -51.30 24.75
N ASP A 36 -12.16 -51.81 25.29
CA ASP A 36 -11.14 -52.76 24.80
C ASP A 36 -10.65 -52.84 23.34
N GLU A 37 -9.31 -52.73 23.24
CA GLU A 37 -8.40 -53.14 22.12
C GLU A 37 -8.46 -54.66 21.75
N PRO A 38 -7.88 -55.11 20.56
CA PRO A 38 -6.44 -55.11 20.40
C PRO A 38 -5.90 -54.95 18.91
N GLN A 39 -4.62 -54.60 18.90
CA GLN A 39 -3.64 -54.50 17.81
C GLN A 39 -3.70 -55.54 16.67
N THR A 40 -3.44 -55.03 15.43
CA THR A 40 -2.56 -55.76 14.48
C THR A 40 -1.91 -54.79 13.52
N GLU A 41 -0.58 -54.77 13.55
CA GLU A 41 0.28 -54.25 12.48
C GLU A 41 0.07 -55.06 11.17
N GLN A 42 0.03 -54.37 10.04
CA GLN A 42 0.83 -54.71 8.84
C GLN A 42 0.57 -53.76 7.67
N ALA A 43 1.65 -53.08 7.33
CA ALA A 43 2.09 -52.78 5.93
C ALA A 43 1.05 -52.57 4.84
N ALA A 44 0.98 -51.35 4.35
CA ALA A 44 0.79 -51.04 2.95
C ALA A 44 1.64 -49.83 2.52
N GLN A 45 2.81 -50.08 2.04
CA GLN A 45 3.49 -49.26 1.06
C GLN A 45 2.64 -49.21 -0.21
N ALA A 46 2.67 -48.10 -0.85
CA ALA A 46 2.47 -47.81 -2.26
C ALA A 46 1.20 -47.04 -2.64
N ALA A 47 1.51 -46.05 -3.26
CA ALA A 47 0.90 -45.20 -4.25
C ALA A 47 0.75 -43.75 -3.80
N GLN A 48 1.84 -43.02 -3.79
CA GLN A 48 1.84 -41.59 -4.04
C GLN A 48 1.38 -41.36 -5.49
N ALA A 49 0.07 -41.18 -5.68
CA ALA A 49 -0.42 -40.54 -6.86
C ALA A 49 -0.30 -39.05 -6.60
N SER A 50 0.70 -38.40 -7.18
CA SER A 50 0.83 -36.96 -7.24
C SER A 50 -0.37 -36.38 -8.03
N SER A 51 -1.43 -35.99 -7.34
CA SER A 51 -2.46 -35.16 -7.93
C SER A 51 -1.97 -33.71 -7.85
N ASN A 52 -1.58 -33.15 -8.98
CA ASN A 52 -1.38 -31.72 -9.15
C ASN A 52 -2.73 -30.99 -8.92
N ASP A 53 -2.98 -30.64 -7.67
CA ASP A 53 -4.17 -29.91 -7.28
C ASP A 53 -3.74 -28.48 -6.91
N SER A 54 -3.89 -27.56 -7.84
CA SER A 54 -3.66 -26.12 -7.62
C SER A 54 -4.66 -25.49 -6.60
N GLY A 55 -5.50 -26.30 -5.97
CA GLY A 55 -6.52 -25.87 -5.00
C GLY A 55 -6.40 -26.49 -3.60
N SER A 56 -5.56 -27.51 -3.37
CA SER A 56 -5.39 -28.14 -2.06
C SER A 56 -3.94 -28.07 -1.62
N LEU A 57 -3.56 -26.92 -1.07
CA LEU A 57 -2.32 -26.80 -0.31
C LEU A 57 -2.51 -27.61 0.99
N GLY A 58 -1.75 -28.70 1.15
CA GLY A 58 -1.85 -29.62 2.27
C GLY A 58 -1.68 -28.97 3.63
N THR A 59 -2.01 -29.71 4.70
CA THR A 59 -1.94 -29.34 6.11
C THR A 59 -0.66 -28.53 6.42
N VAL A 60 -0.84 -27.26 6.83
CA VAL A 60 0.26 -26.35 7.14
C VAL A 60 0.47 -26.29 8.63
N THR A 61 1.08 -27.32 9.20
CA THR A 61 1.61 -27.23 10.57
C THR A 61 3.13 -27.16 10.46
N VAL A 62 3.66 -25.95 10.60
CA VAL A 62 5.10 -25.68 10.54
C VAL A 62 5.52 -25.14 11.91
N THR A 63 6.65 -25.53 12.44
CA THR A 63 7.22 -24.99 13.68
C THR A 63 8.64 -24.51 13.42
N GLY A 64 8.83 -23.18 13.50
CA GLY A 64 10.11 -22.50 13.38
C GLY A 64 10.43 -22.02 11.95
N TYR A 65 11.31 -21.05 11.87
CA TYR A 65 11.70 -20.33 10.65
C TYR A 65 12.24 -21.25 9.54
N ARG A 66 13.10 -22.20 9.92
CA ARG A 66 13.69 -23.15 8.96
C ARG A 66 12.65 -24.03 8.27
N ALA A 67 11.70 -24.57 9.03
CA ALA A 67 10.64 -25.42 8.48
C ALA A 67 9.67 -24.62 7.58
N SER A 68 9.41 -23.34 7.91
CA SER A 68 8.67 -22.41 7.06
C SER A 68 9.37 -22.22 5.70
N LEU A 69 10.70 -22.04 5.70
CA LEU A 69 11.49 -21.92 4.49
C LEU A 69 11.48 -23.20 3.63
N GLU A 70 11.60 -24.38 4.25
CA GLU A 70 11.53 -25.68 3.56
C GLU A 70 10.16 -25.85 2.86
N LYS A 71 9.06 -25.53 3.57
CA LYS A 71 7.71 -25.60 3.01
C LYS A 71 7.50 -24.62 1.86
N ALA A 72 8.05 -23.42 1.96
CA ALA A 72 7.99 -22.41 0.88
C ALA A 72 8.71 -22.93 -0.40
N VAL A 73 9.85 -23.60 -0.24
CA VAL A 73 10.60 -24.24 -1.33
C VAL A 73 9.79 -25.38 -1.96
N ASP A 74 9.09 -26.20 -1.17
CA ASP A 74 8.22 -27.29 -1.67
C ASP A 74 7.07 -26.74 -2.52
N ILE A 75 6.42 -25.67 -2.07
CA ILE A 75 5.36 -24.98 -2.82
C ILE A 75 5.92 -24.49 -4.16
N LYS A 76 7.06 -23.78 -4.14
CA LYS A 76 7.72 -23.31 -5.36
C LYS A 76 8.02 -24.47 -6.33
N ARG A 77 8.57 -25.56 -5.82
CA ARG A 77 8.96 -26.73 -6.62
C ARG A 77 7.76 -27.41 -7.27
N SER A 78 6.64 -27.55 -6.57
CA SER A 78 5.45 -28.28 -7.05
C SER A 78 4.66 -27.54 -8.14
N GLU A 79 4.72 -26.22 -8.19
CA GLU A 79 3.97 -25.40 -9.16
C GLU A 79 4.54 -25.50 -10.59
N ALA A 80 3.65 -25.39 -11.59
CA ALA A 80 4.05 -25.37 -13.01
C ALA A 80 4.60 -23.99 -13.42
N GLY A 81 4.00 -22.91 -12.92
CA GLY A 81 4.43 -21.54 -13.14
C GLY A 81 5.57 -21.11 -12.20
N ILE A 82 6.05 -19.88 -12.37
CA ILE A 82 7.05 -19.27 -11.47
C ILE A 82 6.30 -18.63 -10.31
N VAL A 83 6.47 -19.21 -9.13
CA VAL A 83 5.89 -18.72 -7.88
C VAL A 83 6.93 -18.64 -6.79
N ASP A 84 6.67 -17.78 -5.80
CA ASP A 84 7.38 -17.75 -4.52
C ASP A 84 6.35 -17.73 -3.41
N ALA A 85 6.66 -18.33 -2.26
CA ALA A 85 5.76 -18.44 -1.14
C ALA A 85 6.43 -18.01 0.17
N ILE A 86 5.61 -17.56 1.12
CA ILE A 86 5.95 -17.41 2.53
C ILE A 86 4.89 -18.14 3.33
N VAL A 87 5.34 -18.95 4.28
CA VAL A 87 4.48 -19.71 5.17
C VAL A 87 4.71 -19.20 6.59
N ALA A 88 3.67 -19.11 7.40
CA ALA A 88 3.77 -18.71 8.79
C ALA A 88 4.76 -19.63 9.55
N GLU A 89 5.57 -19.07 10.45
CA GLU A 89 6.60 -19.80 11.21
C GLU A 89 5.97 -20.74 12.23
N ASP A 90 4.80 -20.36 12.77
CA ASP A 90 3.94 -21.17 13.61
C ASP A 90 2.49 -20.63 13.56
N ILE A 91 1.60 -21.21 14.31
CA ILE A 91 0.18 -20.82 14.42
C ILE A 91 0.09 -19.38 14.92
N ALA A 92 -0.58 -18.52 14.17
CA ALA A 92 -0.74 -17.10 14.47
C ALA A 92 0.60 -16.36 14.69
N ASP A 93 1.65 -16.79 14.01
CA ASP A 93 3.00 -16.22 14.12
C ASP A 93 3.59 -16.02 12.73
N PHE A 94 3.36 -14.87 12.17
CA PHE A 94 4.01 -14.45 10.94
C PHE A 94 5.33 -13.73 11.27
N PRO A 95 6.38 -13.94 10.44
CA PRO A 95 7.74 -13.49 10.79
C PRO A 95 7.91 -11.96 10.85
N ASP A 96 6.89 -11.19 10.50
CA ASP A 96 6.96 -9.74 10.41
C ASP A 96 5.68 -9.09 10.92
N LEU A 97 5.77 -7.81 11.31
CA LEU A 97 4.63 -7.02 11.81
C LEU A 97 3.51 -6.84 10.78
N ASN A 98 3.87 -6.88 9.50
CA ASN A 98 3.00 -6.51 8.40
C ASN A 98 3.26 -7.43 7.21
N LEU A 99 2.21 -7.74 6.45
CA LEU A 99 2.28 -8.60 5.26
C LEU A 99 3.21 -8.07 4.17
N ALA A 100 3.29 -6.76 3.97
CA ALA A 100 4.17 -6.16 2.97
C ALA A 100 5.64 -6.36 3.32
N GLU A 101 6.01 -6.26 4.61
CA GLU A 101 7.36 -6.53 5.10
C GLU A 101 7.75 -7.99 4.87
N SER A 102 6.81 -8.93 5.10
CA SER A 102 7.03 -10.33 4.78
C SER A 102 7.24 -10.54 3.28
N LEU A 103 6.38 -9.95 2.43
CA LEU A 103 6.47 -10.07 0.98
C LEU A 103 7.79 -9.49 0.43
N GLN A 104 8.41 -8.52 1.10
CA GLN A 104 9.69 -7.95 0.70
C GLN A 104 10.82 -9.00 0.64
N ARG A 105 10.73 -10.10 1.38
CA ARG A 105 11.71 -11.19 1.35
C ARG A 105 11.67 -12.02 0.06
N ILE A 106 10.61 -11.89 -0.72
CA ILE A 106 10.46 -12.56 -2.02
C ILE A 106 11.32 -11.85 -3.08
N PRO A 107 12.08 -12.60 -3.90
CA PRO A 107 12.83 -12.01 -5.01
C PRO A 107 11.94 -11.13 -5.88
N GLY A 108 12.42 -9.93 -6.24
CA GLY A 108 11.70 -8.99 -7.08
C GLY A 108 10.59 -8.19 -6.41
N VAL A 109 10.33 -8.40 -5.13
CA VAL A 109 9.36 -7.60 -4.38
C VAL A 109 10.06 -6.47 -3.64
N SER A 110 9.53 -5.27 -3.77
CA SER A 110 9.92 -4.08 -2.99
C SER A 110 8.67 -3.42 -2.42
N ILE A 111 8.82 -2.66 -1.33
CA ILE A 111 7.69 -2.05 -0.63
C ILE A 111 7.82 -0.53 -0.56
N THR A 112 6.68 0.13 -0.36
CA THR A 112 6.59 1.53 0.09
C THR A 112 6.03 1.56 1.50
N ARG A 113 6.45 2.55 2.31
CA ARG A 113 6.05 2.66 3.71
C ARG A 113 5.21 3.91 3.95
N GLU A 114 4.34 3.84 4.98
CA GLU A 114 3.58 4.94 5.55
C GLU A 114 3.68 4.86 7.07
N GLY A 115 4.12 5.94 7.73
CA GLY A 115 4.30 5.94 9.18
C GLY A 115 5.22 4.82 9.69
N GLY A 116 6.28 4.49 8.91
CA GLY A 116 7.25 3.43 9.22
C GLY A 116 6.75 1.99 9.05
N GLU A 117 5.56 1.77 8.44
CA GLU A 117 4.99 0.44 8.17
C GLU A 117 4.79 0.23 6.66
N GLY A 118 5.02 -1.00 6.17
CA GLY A 118 4.82 -1.37 4.77
C GLY A 118 3.36 -1.19 4.34
N ARG A 119 3.13 -0.38 3.31
CA ARG A 119 1.80 -0.08 2.79
C ARG A 119 1.49 -0.83 1.50
N ASN A 120 2.34 -0.66 0.49
CA ASN A 120 2.14 -1.26 -0.83
C ASN A 120 3.37 -2.06 -1.25
N ILE A 121 3.17 -2.94 -2.24
CA ILE A 121 4.25 -3.69 -2.86
C ILE A 121 4.37 -3.36 -4.35
N SER A 122 5.59 -3.48 -4.87
CA SER A 122 5.91 -3.51 -6.29
C SER A 122 6.59 -4.84 -6.62
N VAL A 123 6.21 -5.47 -7.73
CA VAL A 123 6.79 -6.74 -8.15
C VAL A 123 7.53 -6.57 -9.47
N ARG A 124 8.83 -6.93 -9.50
CA ARG A 124 9.68 -6.76 -10.69
C ARG A 124 9.68 -5.32 -11.22
N GLY A 125 9.66 -4.35 -10.30
CA GLY A 125 9.63 -2.92 -10.61
C GLY A 125 8.28 -2.39 -11.09
N LEU A 126 7.25 -3.23 -11.19
CA LEU A 126 5.89 -2.83 -11.53
C LEU A 126 5.15 -2.40 -10.26
N GLY A 127 4.62 -1.18 -10.25
CA GLY A 127 3.98 -0.57 -9.09
C GLY A 127 2.70 -1.29 -8.62
N PRO A 128 2.11 -0.83 -7.48
CA PRO A 128 1.00 -1.52 -6.82
C PRO A 128 -0.23 -1.75 -7.72
N GLN A 129 -0.51 -0.84 -8.65
CA GLN A 129 -1.63 -0.94 -9.59
C GLN A 129 -1.52 -2.12 -10.57
N PHE A 130 -0.32 -2.70 -10.74
CA PHE A 130 -0.07 -3.85 -11.60
C PHE A 130 -0.11 -5.19 -10.86
N THR A 131 -0.35 -5.17 -9.55
CA THR A 131 -0.43 -6.34 -8.71
C THR A 131 -1.87 -6.60 -8.28
N ARG A 132 -2.36 -7.82 -8.49
CA ARG A 132 -3.67 -8.26 -8.04
C ARG A 132 -3.53 -9.02 -6.73
N VAL A 133 -4.37 -8.70 -5.75
CA VAL A 133 -4.40 -9.40 -4.46
C VAL A 133 -5.71 -10.17 -4.33
N ARG A 134 -5.61 -11.41 -3.87
CA ARG A 134 -6.76 -12.26 -3.53
C ARG A 134 -6.61 -12.77 -2.11
N ILE A 135 -7.69 -12.70 -1.34
CA ILE A 135 -7.76 -13.28 0.00
C ILE A 135 -8.70 -14.50 -0.06
N ASN A 136 -8.18 -15.70 0.25
CA ASN A 136 -8.90 -16.97 0.16
C ASN A 136 -9.55 -17.19 -1.23
N GLY A 137 -8.91 -16.72 -2.30
CA GLY A 137 -9.41 -16.82 -3.68
C GLY A 137 -10.27 -15.63 -4.15
N MET A 138 -10.74 -14.79 -3.26
CA MET A 138 -11.51 -13.57 -3.55
C MET A 138 -10.61 -12.42 -3.92
N GLU A 139 -10.80 -11.85 -5.12
CA GLU A 139 -10.15 -10.60 -5.51
C GLU A 139 -10.65 -9.43 -4.65
N THR A 140 -9.75 -8.55 -4.23
CA THR A 140 -10.11 -7.44 -3.37
C THR A 140 -9.13 -6.27 -3.45
N ILE A 141 -9.60 -5.08 -3.06
CA ILE A 141 -8.79 -3.87 -2.84
C ILE A 141 -9.00 -3.42 -1.40
N SER A 142 -7.92 -3.06 -0.74
CA SER A 142 -7.95 -2.39 0.56
C SER A 142 -7.40 -0.98 0.43
N THR A 143 -8.03 -0.03 1.10
CA THR A 143 -7.72 1.40 1.01
C THR A 143 -7.43 1.99 2.38
N THR A 144 -6.28 2.65 2.52
CA THR A 144 -5.92 3.44 3.70
C THR A 144 -5.56 4.88 3.32
N GLY A 145 -5.51 5.75 4.32
CA GLY A 145 -4.96 7.10 4.18
C GLY A 145 -3.43 7.11 4.16
N GLY A 146 -2.87 8.27 3.83
CA GLY A 146 -1.43 8.51 3.87
C GLY A 146 -1.12 10.00 4.03
N THR A 147 0.15 10.32 4.29
CA THR A 147 0.63 11.70 4.31
C THR A 147 0.59 12.30 2.90
N ASP A 148 0.61 13.62 2.79
CA ASP A 148 0.64 14.29 1.47
C ASP A 148 1.91 13.92 0.69
N THR A 149 3.01 13.66 1.37
CA THR A 149 4.29 13.22 0.78
C THR A 149 4.25 11.80 0.24
N SER A 150 3.47 10.91 0.86
CA SER A 150 3.27 9.53 0.40
C SER A 150 2.15 9.38 -0.66
N GLY A 151 1.57 10.49 -1.14
CA GLY A 151 0.51 10.50 -2.14
C GLY A 151 -0.91 10.50 -1.57
N GLY A 152 -1.07 10.57 -0.25
CA GLY A 152 -2.36 10.65 0.42
C GLY A 152 -3.13 9.33 0.43
N VAL A 153 -4.48 9.41 0.40
CA VAL A 153 -5.35 8.23 0.37
C VAL A 153 -5.19 7.47 -0.94
N ASN A 154 -5.21 6.15 -0.84
CA ASN A 154 -5.25 5.28 -2.01
C ASN A 154 -6.61 5.40 -2.73
N ARG A 155 -6.60 6.00 -3.90
CA ARG A 155 -7.75 6.15 -4.81
C ARG A 155 -7.56 5.34 -6.09
N GLY A 156 -6.62 4.42 -6.09
CA GLY A 156 -6.22 3.58 -7.19
C GLY A 156 -6.56 2.12 -6.99
N ARG A 157 -5.91 1.26 -7.79
CA ARG A 157 -6.07 -0.21 -7.73
C ARG A 157 -5.06 -0.90 -6.83
N GLY A 158 -4.13 -0.16 -6.23
CA GLY A 158 -3.16 -0.72 -5.29
C GLY A 158 -3.86 -1.28 -4.05
N PHE A 159 -3.29 -2.33 -3.49
CA PHE A 159 -3.76 -2.93 -2.24
C PHE A 159 -2.93 -2.40 -1.07
N ASP A 160 -3.57 -1.86 -0.05
CA ASP A 160 -2.93 -1.36 1.15
C ASP A 160 -2.86 -2.47 2.22
N PHE A 161 -1.67 -3.07 2.36
CA PHE A 161 -1.44 -4.21 3.25
C PHE A 161 -1.51 -3.84 4.74
N ASN A 162 -1.28 -2.58 5.08
CA ASN A 162 -1.33 -2.09 6.45
C ASN A 162 -2.74 -2.06 7.09
N THR A 163 -3.78 -2.41 6.35
CA THR A 163 -5.13 -2.66 6.91
C THR A 163 -5.15 -3.91 7.77
N PHE A 164 -4.29 -4.90 7.49
CA PHE A 164 -4.37 -6.25 8.06
C PHE A 164 -3.24 -6.56 9.02
N ALA A 165 -3.56 -7.25 10.09
CA ALA A 165 -2.56 -7.88 10.95
C ALA A 165 -2.02 -9.16 10.27
N SER A 166 -0.71 -9.36 10.27
CA SER A 166 -0.06 -10.49 9.59
C SER A 166 -0.45 -11.84 10.19
N GLU A 167 -0.74 -11.89 11.48
CA GLU A 167 -1.09 -13.10 12.22
C GLU A 167 -2.43 -13.74 11.82
N LEU A 168 -3.25 -13.01 11.05
CA LEU A 168 -4.51 -13.54 10.50
C LEU A 168 -4.27 -14.53 9.34
N PHE A 169 -3.05 -14.53 8.77
CA PHE A 169 -2.72 -15.30 7.59
C PHE A 169 -1.77 -16.45 7.90
N SER A 170 -1.91 -17.54 7.17
CA SER A 170 -1.06 -18.73 7.29
C SER A 170 -0.08 -18.88 6.13
N GLN A 171 -0.39 -18.25 4.99
CA GLN A 171 0.39 -18.41 3.77
C GLN A 171 0.20 -17.22 2.81
N LEU A 172 1.29 -16.81 2.15
CA LEU A 172 1.32 -15.86 1.05
C LEU A 172 1.97 -16.52 -0.16
N VAL A 173 1.37 -16.40 -1.35
CA VAL A 173 1.93 -16.91 -2.60
C VAL A 173 1.95 -15.80 -3.64
N VAL A 174 3.11 -15.52 -4.20
CA VAL A 174 3.29 -14.54 -5.28
C VAL A 174 3.48 -15.28 -6.60
N ARG A 175 2.45 -15.24 -7.45
CA ARG A 175 2.45 -15.82 -8.81
C ARG A 175 2.99 -14.81 -9.79
N LYS A 176 4.17 -15.05 -10.33
CA LYS A 176 4.87 -14.13 -11.25
C LYS A 176 4.58 -14.43 -12.72
N THR A 177 3.99 -15.59 -13.02
CA THR A 177 3.55 -15.99 -14.36
C THR A 177 2.05 -16.28 -14.35
N SER A 178 1.39 -16.03 -15.48
CA SER A 178 -0.06 -16.16 -15.61
C SER A 178 -0.44 -17.55 -16.11
N SER A 179 -1.63 -18.02 -15.72
CA SER A 179 -2.30 -19.21 -16.28
C SER A 179 -3.76 -18.88 -16.54
N ALA A 180 -4.43 -19.63 -17.44
CA ALA A 180 -5.77 -19.28 -17.87
C ALA A 180 -6.84 -19.48 -16.77
N ASP A 181 -6.62 -20.39 -15.82
CA ASP A 181 -7.48 -20.67 -14.67
C ASP A 181 -7.35 -19.62 -13.55
N VAL A 182 -6.33 -18.75 -13.60
CA VAL A 182 -6.18 -17.60 -12.67
C VAL A 182 -6.79 -16.36 -13.31
N PRO A 183 -7.70 -15.63 -12.61
CA PRO A 183 -8.28 -14.40 -13.11
C PRO A 183 -7.23 -13.37 -13.51
N GLU A 184 -7.53 -12.65 -14.58
CA GLU A 184 -6.69 -11.61 -15.18
C GLU A 184 -6.58 -10.36 -14.31
N GLY A 185 -5.73 -9.41 -14.73
CA GLY A 185 -5.61 -8.06 -14.14
C GLY A 185 -4.28 -7.83 -13.43
N SER A 186 -3.31 -8.73 -13.59
CA SER A 186 -1.96 -8.55 -13.08
C SER A 186 -0.93 -8.57 -14.19
N LEU A 187 -0.33 -7.41 -14.47
CA LEU A 187 0.86 -7.28 -15.32
C LEU A 187 2.13 -7.58 -14.49
N GLY A 188 2.09 -7.31 -13.19
CA GLY A 188 3.17 -7.56 -12.23
C GLY A 188 3.14 -8.97 -11.68
N ALA A 189 2.21 -9.24 -10.80
CA ALA A 189 2.00 -10.53 -10.16
C ALA A 189 0.58 -10.66 -9.60
N THR A 190 0.14 -11.90 -9.34
CA THR A 190 -1.02 -12.16 -8.47
C THR A 190 -0.51 -12.61 -7.11
N VAL A 191 -0.99 -11.99 -6.04
CA VAL A 191 -0.66 -12.32 -4.65
C VAL A 191 -1.86 -13.00 -4.01
N ASP A 192 -1.68 -14.25 -3.62
CA ASP A 192 -2.68 -15.03 -2.91
C ASP A 192 -2.37 -15.01 -1.41
N LEU A 193 -3.29 -14.47 -0.63
CA LEU A 193 -3.27 -14.45 0.83
C LEU A 193 -4.23 -15.52 1.34
N ARG A 194 -3.76 -16.40 2.19
CA ARG A 194 -4.58 -17.46 2.79
C ARG A 194 -4.64 -17.30 4.30
N THR A 195 -5.84 -17.26 4.86
CA THR A 195 -6.07 -17.37 6.30
C THR A 195 -5.97 -18.82 6.77
N ALA A 196 -5.73 -19.04 8.05
CA ALA A 196 -5.74 -20.39 8.62
C ALA A 196 -7.14 -21.02 8.55
N ARG A 197 -7.21 -22.34 8.35
CA ARG A 197 -8.44 -23.14 8.30
C ARG A 197 -8.44 -24.25 9.33
N PRO A 198 -9.61 -24.75 9.78
CA PRO A 198 -9.67 -25.75 10.85
C PRO A 198 -8.91 -27.04 10.56
N PHE A 199 -8.95 -27.53 9.30
CA PHE A 199 -8.25 -28.76 8.92
C PHE A 199 -6.75 -28.58 8.62
N ASP A 200 -6.22 -27.37 8.84
CA ASP A 200 -4.78 -27.14 8.87
C ASP A 200 -4.17 -27.62 10.21
N PHE A 201 -5.01 -27.97 11.21
CA PHE A 201 -4.64 -28.38 12.57
C PHE A 201 -5.16 -29.76 12.92
N ASP A 202 -4.43 -30.47 13.80
CA ASP A 202 -4.83 -31.77 14.33
C ASP A 202 -5.69 -31.59 15.59
N GLY A 203 -7.02 -31.48 15.41
CA GLY A 203 -7.98 -31.39 16.49
C GLY A 203 -8.03 -30.03 17.18
N PHE A 204 -8.16 -30.06 18.53
CA PHE A 204 -8.25 -28.82 19.31
C PHE A 204 -6.91 -28.10 19.35
N THR A 205 -6.91 -26.83 18.99
CA THR A 205 -5.75 -25.97 19.01
C THR A 205 -6.13 -24.61 19.59
N LEU A 206 -5.34 -24.12 20.55
CA LEU A 206 -5.46 -22.79 21.14
C LEU A 206 -4.09 -22.12 21.09
N ALA A 207 -4.02 -20.92 20.49
CA ALA A 207 -2.82 -20.09 20.51
C ALA A 207 -3.14 -18.69 21.05
N ILE A 208 -2.29 -18.19 21.93
CA ILE A 208 -2.39 -16.84 22.50
C ILE A 208 -1.01 -16.21 22.42
N GLY A 209 -0.93 -15.00 21.86
CA GLY A 209 0.28 -14.20 21.80
C GLY A 209 0.07 -12.81 22.36
N GLY A 210 1.13 -12.20 22.86
CA GLY A 210 1.14 -10.81 23.27
C GLY A 210 2.53 -10.21 23.09
N GLN A 211 2.57 -8.96 22.64
CA GLN A 211 3.81 -8.20 22.45
C GLN A 211 3.65 -6.80 23.04
N LEU A 212 4.73 -6.27 23.60
CA LEU A 212 4.85 -4.87 23.98
C LEU A 212 5.97 -4.24 23.19
N GLY A 213 5.61 -3.32 22.30
CA GLY A 213 6.53 -2.53 21.51
C GLY A 213 6.93 -1.24 22.20
N TYR A 214 8.06 -0.66 21.79
CA TYR A 214 8.53 0.65 22.19
C TYR A 214 9.11 1.37 20.95
N SER A 215 8.60 2.58 20.66
CA SER A 215 9.14 3.46 19.63
C SER A 215 10.07 4.48 20.27
N ASP A 216 11.34 4.53 19.83
CA ASP A 216 12.35 5.40 20.44
C ASP A 216 12.07 6.88 20.16
N LEU A 217 11.64 7.24 18.93
CA LEU A 217 11.35 8.61 18.54
C LEU A 217 10.06 9.14 19.19
N ALA A 218 8.99 8.33 19.21
CA ALA A 218 7.73 8.69 19.87
C ALA A 218 7.83 8.59 21.41
N SER A 219 8.76 7.76 21.94
CA SER A 219 8.89 7.42 23.37
C SER A 219 7.61 6.82 23.95
N GLU A 220 6.86 6.05 23.14
CA GLU A 220 5.58 5.44 23.48
C GLU A 220 5.63 3.93 23.40
N THR A 221 4.75 3.26 24.17
CA THR A 221 4.62 1.81 24.21
C THR A 221 3.43 1.34 23.40
N ASN A 222 3.64 0.30 22.60
CA ASN A 222 2.72 -0.20 21.57
C ASN A 222 2.32 -1.65 21.89
N PRO A 223 1.15 -1.90 22.51
CA PRO A 223 0.69 -3.26 22.80
C PRO A 223 0.11 -3.95 21.56
N ARG A 224 0.34 -5.28 21.46
CA ARG A 224 -0.21 -6.17 20.44
C ARG A 224 -0.68 -7.47 21.09
N GLY A 225 -1.77 -8.04 20.59
CA GLY A 225 -2.32 -9.30 21.11
C GLY A 225 -2.92 -10.15 20.01
N THR A 226 -2.76 -11.48 20.11
CA THR A 226 -3.30 -12.45 19.17
C THR A 226 -3.99 -13.59 19.91
N PHE A 227 -5.04 -14.11 19.30
CA PHE A 227 -5.79 -15.25 19.79
C PHE A 227 -6.26 -16.10 18.62
N LEU A 228 -6.06 -17.42 18.70
CA LEU A 228 -6.62 -18.37 17.73
C LEU A 228 -7.15 -19.59 18.48
N ILE A 229 -8.35 -20.01 18.10
CA ILE A 229 -8.95 -21.27 18.53
C ILE A 229 -9.47 -22.03 17.32
N SER A 230 -9.16 -23.31 17.26
CA SER A 230 -9.62 -24.23 16.22
C SER A 230 -9.99 -25.57 16.83
N ASN A 231 -10.98 -26.22 16.24
CA ASN A 231 -11.29 -27.61 16.58
C ASN A 231 -11.96 -28.34 15.41
N THR A 232 -11.82 -29.66 15.40
CA THR A 232 -12.50 -30.55 14.47
C THR A 232 -13.49 -31.44 15.22
N PHE A 233 -14.62 -31.78 14.56
CA PHE A 233 -15.74 -32.51 15.13
C PHE A 233 -16.23 -33.60 14.16
N ALA A 234 -17.05 -34.55 14.64
CA ALA A 234 -17.70 -35.58 13.85
C ALA A 234 -16.70 -36.37 12.97
N ASP A 235 -15.65 -36.92 13.60
CA ASP A 235 -14.56 -37.67 12.92
C ASP A 235 -13.91 -36.85 11.80
N ASN A 236 -13.53 -35.62 12.06
CA ASN A 236 -12.89 -34.66 11.14
C ASN A 236 -13.75 -34.32 9.91
N LYS A 237 -15.08 -34.43 10.01
CA LYS A 237 -16.01 -33.99 8.95
C LYS A 237 -16.42 -32.53 9.06
N LEU A 238 -16.36 -31.95 10.24
CA LEU A 238 -16.68 -30.55 10.49
C LEU A 238 -15.52 -29.91 11.25
N GLY A 239 -15.06 -28.76 10.82
CA GLY A 239 -14.05 -27.95 11.50
C GLY A 239 -14.55 -26.53 11.67
N ALA A 240 -14.16 -25.87 12.75
CA ALA A 240 -14.43 -24.47 13.01
C ALA A 240 -13.18 -23.79 13.59
N LEU A 241 -12.90 -22.57 13.11
CA LEU A 241 -11.76 -21.74 13.54
C LEU A 241 -12.22 -20.30 13.74
N LEU A 242 -11.66 -19.66 14.75
CA LEU A 242 -11.72 -18.20 14.98
C LEU A 242 -10.31 -17.70 15.32
N SER A 243 -9.88 -16.63 14.66
CA SER A 243 -8.63 -15.91 14.99
C SER A 243 -8.93 -14.43 15.16
N VAL A 244 -8.26 -13.80 16.13
CA VAL A 244 -8.37 -12.37 16.45
C VAL A 244 -6.97 -11.81 16.63
N ALA A 245 -6.68 -10.67 16.02
CA ALA A 245 -5.45 -9.91 16.20
C ALA A 245 -5.78 -8.45 16.51
N TYR A 246 -5.10 -7.88 17.50
CA TYR A 246 -5.25 -6.49 17.92
C TYR A 246 -3.88 -5.83 18.05
N THR A 247 -3.77 -4.59 17.58
CA THR A 247 -2.55 -3.77 17.71
C THR A 247 -2.94 -2.33 18.01
N ASP A 248 -2.28 -1.71 18.98
CA ASP A 248 -2.33 -0.28 19.26
C ASP A 248 -0.91 0.25 19.12
N ARG A 249 -0.71 1.29 18.26
CA ARG A 249 0.61 1.77 17.87
C ARG A 249 0.63 3.27 17.76
N THR A 250 1.61 3.92 18.41
CA THR A 250 1.90 5.35 18.27
C THR A 250 3.27 5.53 17.61
N VAL A 251 3.31 6.29 16.52
CA VAL A 251 4.54 6.57 15.77
C VAL A 251 4.68 8.06 15.56
N LEU A 252 5.86 8.58 15.82
CA LEU A 252 6.28 9.91 15.45
C LEU A 252 7.06 9.84 14.15
N GLU A 253 6.71 10.69 13.18
CA GLU A 253 7.48 10.94 11.97
C GLU A 253 7.88 12.41 11.95
N GLU A 254 9.16 12.71 11.80
CA GLU A 254 9.64 14.09 11.71
C GLU A 254 10.75 14.26 10.68
N GLY A 255 10.93 15.51 10.23
CA GLY A 255 11.98 15.86 9.28
C GLY A 255 11.71 17.17 8.57
N SER A 256 12.44 17.42 7.50
CA SER A 256 12.27 18.61 6.68
C SER A 256 11.48 18.32 5.41
N ASP A 257 10.70 19.27 4.95
CA ASP A 257 10.14 19.25 3.60
C ASP A 257 10.01 20.66 3.01
N THR A 258 9.84 20.73 1.71
CA THR A 258 9.57 21.98 1.00
C THR A 258 8.47 21.81 -0.07
N VAL A 259 7.78 20.66 -0.07
CA VAL A 259 6.74 20.25 -1.04
C VAL A 259 7.30 20.13 -2.45
N ARG A 260 8.10 21.09 -2.92
CA ARG A 260 8.85 21.10 -4.19
C ARG A 260 9.78 22.32 -4.28
N TRP A 261 10.52 22.42 -5.36
CA TRP A 261 11.30 23.60 -5.73
C TRP A 261 10.66 24.27 -6.95
N SER A 262 10.74 25.59 -7.05
CA SER A 262 10.18 26.35 -8.18
C SER A 262 11.14 27.44 -8.65
N ALA A 263 11.00 27.83 -9.91
CA ALA A 263 11.81 28.88 -10.49
C ALA A 263 11.58 30.25 -9.80
N ALA A 264 12.62 31.06 -9.67
CA ALA A 264 12.54 32.38 -9.05
C ALA A 264 11.56 33.31 -9.77
N SER A 265 11.39 33.17 -11.09
CA SER A 265 10.41 33.89 -11.89
C SER A 265 8.96 33.49 -11.64
N ALA A 266 8.70 32.27 -11.12
CA ALA A 266 7.35 31.80 -10.85
C ALA A 266 6.62 32.70 -9.82
N ASN A 267 5.28 32.73 -9.87
CA ASN A 267 4.42 33.53 -8.98
C ASN A 267 4.72 35.05 -8.97
N GLY A 268 5.28 35.60 -10.05
CA GLY A 268 5.55 37.03 -10.20
C GLY A 268 6.97 37.47 -9.78
N GLY A 269 7.84 36.53 -9.42
CA GLY A 269 9.23 36.80 -9.05
C GLY A 269 9.39 37.45 -7.67
N PHE A 270 10.63 37.71 -7.28
CA PHE A 270 10.97 38.44 -6.06
C PHE A 270 10.81 39.95 -6.25
N SER A 271 10.68 40.68 -5.16
CA SER A 271 10.51 42.13 -5.17
C SER A 271 11.64 42.85 -5.95
N PRO A 272 11.30 43.85 -6.78
CA PRO A 272 12.31 44.71 -7.42
C PRO A 272 13.19 45.50 -6.43
N ALA A 273 12.76 45.62 -5.16
CA ALA A 273 13.53 46.24 -4.08
C ALA A 273 14.64 45.34 -3.50
N SER A 274 14.79 44.11 -4.02
CA SER A 274 15.82 43.18 -3.58
C SER A 274 17.23 43.73 -3.83
N THR A 275 18.12 43.58 -2.84
CA THR A 275 19.54 43.99 -2.94
C THR A 275 20.42 42.87 -3.50
N PHE A 276 19.96 41.59 -3.40
CA PHE A 276 20.58 40.46 -4.06
C PHE A 276 19.72 40.06 -5.27
N ALA A 277 20.32 40.04 -6.45
CA ALA A 277 19.63 39.71 -7.68
C ALA A 277 19.60 38.18 -7.88
N VAL A 278 18.43 37.55 -7.70
CA VAL A 278 18.23 36.15 -7.98
C VAL A 278 17.88 35.97 -9.49
N PRO A 279 18.68 35.17 -10.24
CA PRO A 279 18.32 34.87 -11.62
C PRO A 279 16.92 34.24 -11.71
N GLY A 280 16.09 34.68 -12.65
CA GLY A 280 14.71 34.20 -12.79
C GLY A 280 14.59 32.68 -13.05
N THR A 281 15.66 32.08 -13.59
CA THR A 281 15.78 30.64 -13.84
C THR A 281 16.32 29.86 -12.65
N ALA A 282 16.81 30.52 -11.58
CA ALA A 282 17.28 29.84 -10.39
C ALA A 282 16.12 29.19 -9.65
N TYR A 283 16.32 27.96 -9.15
CA TYR A 283 15.34 27.26 -8.36
C TYR A 283 15.51 27.57 -6.87
N HIS A 284 14.41 27.71 -6.15
CA HIS A 284 14.40 27.92 -4.69
C HIS A 284 13.37 26.99 -4.02
N PRO A 285 13.53 26.66 -2.72
CA PRO A 285 12.55 25.86 -2.00
C PRO A 285 11.21 26.60 -1.94
N ARG A 286 10.10 25.88 -2.23
CA ARG A 286 8.78 26.52 -2.37
C ARG A 286 8.10 26.78 -1.03
N ILE A 287 8.17 25.86 -0.06
CA ILE A 287 7.59 25.98 1.28
C ILE A 287 8.57 25.32 2.28
N PRO A 288 9.77 25.93 2.50
CA PRO A 288 10.74 25.34 3.41
C PRO A 288 10.19 25.28 4.82
N ARG A 289 10.24 24.09 5.43
CA ARG A 289 9.70 23.82 6.75
C ARG A 289 10.27 22.56 7.37
N TYR A 290 10.08 22.43 8.68
CA TYR A 290 10.17 21.16 9.39
C TYR A 290 8.75 20.70 9.72
N ASN A 291 8.47 19.43 9.45
CA ASN A 291 7.20 18.78 9.73
C ASN A 291 7.33 17.77 10.86
N ARG A 292 6.23 17.64 11.61
CA ARG A 292 6.05 16.61 12.62
C ARG A 292 4.68 15.98 12.41
N TYR A 293 4.65 14.65 12.24
CA TYR A 293 3.44 13.86 12.17
C TYR A 293 3.40 12.92 13.39
N LEU A 294 2.29 12.94 14.12
CA LEU A 294 2.00 11.95 15.15
C LEU A 294 0.90 11.05 14.60
N HIS A 295 1.17 9.75 14.48
CA HIS A 295 0.22 8.74 14.04
C HIS A 295 -0.19 7.91 15.24
N GLU A 296 -1.48 7.90 15.58
CA GLU A 296 -2.08 6.96 16.51
C GLU A 296 -2.87 5.95 15.68
N GLN A 297 -2.50 4.68 15.74
CA GLN A 297 -3.01 3.61 14.90
C GLN A 297 -3.52 2.48 15.77
N GLU A 298 -4.78 2.09 15.56
CA GLU A 298 -5.41 0.97 16.23
C GLU A 298 -5.94 0.00 15.17
N ARG A 299 -5.60 -1.29 15.29
CA ARG A 299 -6.01 -2.31 14.32
C ARG A 299 -6.66 -3.47 15.03
N LEU A 300 -7.84 -3.88 14.55
CA LEU A 300 -8.52 -5.09 14.96
C LEU A 300 -8.80 -5.94 13.72
N GLY A 301 -8.33 -7.18 13.72
CA GLY A 301 -8.63 -8.15 12.68
C GLY A 301 -9.27 -9.40 13.26
N VAL A 302 -10.23 -9.95 12.55
CA VAL A 302 -10.94 -11.18 12.93
C VAL A 302 -11.11 -12.07 11.70
N THR A 303 -10.70 -13.33 11.79
CA THR A 303 -11.03 -14.35 10.79
C THR A 303 -11.84 -15.47 11.40
N ALA A 304 -12.78 -15.99 10.62
CA ALA A 304 -13.57 -17.17 10.96
C ALA A 304 -13.61 -18.12 9.77
N SER A 305 -13.43 -19.42 10.01
CA SER A 305 -13.53 -20.44 8.97
C SER A 305 -14.33 -21.63 9.46
N VAL A 306 -15.20 -22.15 8.59
CA VAL A 306 -15.94 -23.40 8.80
C VAL A 306 -15.72 -24.31 7.60
N GLN A 307 -15.15 -25.50 7.85
CA GLN A 307 -14.96 -26.53 6.83
C GLN A 307 -15.87 -27.72 7.09
N PHE A 308 -16.56 -28.16 6.04
CA PHE A 308 -17.46 -29.30 6.12
C PHE A 308 -17.15 -30.32 5.01
N ARG A 309 -16.71 -31.53 5.41
CA ARG A 309 -16.41 -32.68 4.54
C ARG A 309 -17.41 -33.80 4.78
N PRO A 310 -18.65 -33.73 4.25
CA PRO A 310 -19.63 -34.79 4.43
C PRO A 310 -19.19 -36.15 3.87
N SER A 311 -18.32 -36.12 2.88
CA SER A 311 -17.68 -37.29 2.26
C SER A 311 -16.25 -36.96 1.81
N ALA A 312 -15.46 -37.98 1.48
CA ALA A 312 -14.11 -37.80 0.91
C ALA A 312 -14.14 -37.06 -0.45
N ARG A 313 -15.29 -36.97 -1.11
CA ARG A 313 -15.50 -36.33 -2.43
C ARG A 313 -16.11 -34.94 -2.36
N THR A 314 -16.49 -34.47 -1.21
CA THR A 314 -17.16 -33.17 -1.08
C THR A 314 -16.57 -32.37 0.06
N GLU A 315 -16.14 -31.15 -0.25
CA GLU A 315 -15.70 -30.17 0.73
C GLU A 315 -16.41 -28.84 0.49
N LEU A 316 -16.98 -28.29 1.54
CA LEU A 316 -17.57 -26.94 1.59
C LEU A 316 -16.82 -26.12 2.62
N VAL A 317 -16.38 -24.93 2.23
CA VAL A 317 -15.67 -24.01 3.12
C VAL A 317 -16.38 -22.67 3.14
N PHE A 318 -16.61 -22.17 4.33
CA PHE A 318 -16.96 -20.77 4.55
C PHE A 318 -15.76 -20.07 5.20
N ASP A 319 -15.33 -18.96 4.60
CA ASP A 319 -14.32 -18.08 5.18
C ASP A 319 -14.90 -16.67 5.36
N GLY A 320 -14.68 -16.08 6.52
CA GLY A 320 -15.01 -14.69 6.85
C GLY A 320 -13.78 -13.95 7.37
N LEU A 321 -13.60 -12.70 6.94
CA LEU A 321 -12.55 -11.79 7.40
C LEU A 321 -13.16 -10.41 7.66
N PHE A 322 -12.90 -9.87 8.84
CA PHE A 322 -13.16 -8.49 9.21
C PHE A 322 -11.86 -7.84 9.62
N SER A 323 -11.60 -6.61 9.16
CA SER A 323 -10.49 -5.79 9.65
C SER A 323 -10.94 -4.34 9.77
N ARG A 324 -10.57 -3.70 10.89
CA ARG A 324 -10.73 -2.27 11.12
C ARG A 324 -9.39 -1.68 11.51
N PHE A 325 -9.02 -0.62 10.82
CA PHE A 325 -7.80 0.13 11.02
C PHE A 325 -8.15 1.61 11.24
N ASP A 326 -8.07 2.08 12.49
CA ASP A 326 -8.18 3.49 12.85
C ASP A 326 -6.77 4.09 12.84
N ALA A 327 -6.58 5.22 12.12
CA ALA A 327 -5.27 5.83 11.89
C ALA A 327 -5.36 7.35 12.03
N ASN A 328 -5.54 7.82 13.26
CA ASN A 328 -5.62 9.23 13.56
C ASN A 328 -4.25 9.90 13.41
N ARG A 329 -4.24 11.09 12.85
CA ARG A 329 -2.99 11.78 12.54
C ARG A 329 -3.05 13.26 12.88
N TRP A 330 -2.01 13.72 13.56
CA TRP A 330 -1.72 15.15 13.74
C TRP A 330 -0.53 15.53 12.87
N GLN A 331 -0.62 16.69 12.23
CA GLN A 331 0.49 17.29 11.50
C GLN A 331 0.71 18.70 12.01
N ASP A 332 1.93 19.02 12.39
CA ASP A 332 2.36 20.29 12.90
C ASP A 332 3.52 20.83 12.07
N ASN A 333 3.42 22.08 11.62
CA ASN A 333 4.53 22.75 10.96
C ASN A 333 4.47 24.27 11.05
N ILE A 334 5.65 24.88 10.89
CA ILE A 334 5.80 26.31 10.66
C ILE A 334 6.61 26.50 9.36
N ASN A 335 6.12 27.35 8.46
CA ASN A 335 6.64 27.42 7.10
C ASN A 335 6.65 28.83 6.53
N ALA A 336 7.53 29.06 5.53
CA ALA A 336 7.57 30.31 4.79
C ALA A 336 6.69 30.21 3.54
N VAL A 337 5.37 30.28 3.70
CA VAL A 337 4.39 30.11 2.61
C VAL A 337 4.47 31.18 1.53
N ALA A 338 5.05 32.35 1.83
CA ALA A 338 5.17 33.47 0.90
C ALA A 338 5.88 33.09 -0.40
N PHE A 339 6.87 32.19 -0.37
CA PHE A 339 7.59 31.76 -1.56
C PHE A 339 6.71 31.03 -2.59
N SER A 340 5.60 30.46 -2.13
CA SER A 340 4.65 29.71 -2.96
C SER A 340 3.47 30.55 -3.46
N ALA A 341 3.35 31.80 -3.06
CA ALA A 341 2.19 32.66 -3.31
C ALA A 341 2.54 33.81 -4.26
N SER A 342 1.54 34.29 -5.01
CA SER A 342 1.57 35.54 -5.78
C SER A 342 1.01 36.70 -4.94
N GLY A 343 1.09 37.92 -5.49
CA GLY A 343 0.56 39.14 -4.85
C GLY A 343 1.48 39.73 -3.76
N ALA A 344 1.01 40.82 -3.13
CA ALA A 344 1.82 41.66 -2.24
C ALA A 344 2.34 40.95 -0.98
N THR A 345 1.62 39.94 -0.46
CA THR A 345 2.02 39.13 0.69
C THR A 345 2.68 37.80 0.30
N GLY A 346 2.90 37.61 -1.01
CA GLY A 346 3.60 36.49 -1.61
C GLY A 346 4.99 36.88 -2.10
N LYS A 347 5.52 36.09 -3.05
CA LYS A 347 6.88 36.25 -3.58
C LYS A 347 7.19 37.67 -4.13
N PRO A 348 6.27 38.37 -4.83
CA PRO A 348 6.51 39.74 -5.27
C PRO A 348 6.73 40.76 -4.14
N GLY A 349 6.27 40.46 -2.94
CA GLY A 349 6.50 41.30 -1.75
C GLY A 349 7.81 40.98 -1.02
N ILE A 350 8.46 39.83 -1.29
CA ILE A 350 9.68 39.39 -0.61
C ILE A 350 10.90 40.16 -1.13
N ILE A 351 11.67 40.76 -0.22
CA ILE A 351 12.94 41.44 -0.53
C ILE A 351 14.07 40.47 -0.23
N VAL A 352 14.85 40.10 -1.23
CA VAL A 352 16.05 39.29 -1.07
C VAL A 352 17.22 40.22 -0.71
N ARG A 353 17.75 40.06 0.51
CA ARG A 353 18.86 40.89 1.04
C ARG A 353 20.20 40.34 0.69
N ASP A 354 20.32 39.01 0.81
CA ASP A 354 21.58 38.26 0.56
C ASP A 354 21.22 36.86 0.07
N GLY A 355 22.13 36.20 -0.64
CA GLY A 355 21.87 34.84 -1.13
C GLY A 355 23.06 34.24 -1.83
N GLU A 356 22.96 32.93 -2.10
CA GLU A 356 23.93 32.16 -2.88
C GLU A 356 23.21 31.23 -3.84
N VAL A 357 23.50 31.39 -5.12
CA VAL A 357 23.06 30.47 -6.17
C VAL A 357 24.21 29.54 -6.48
N ASP A 358 24.01 28.24 -6.30
CA ASP A 358 25.08 27.26 -6.55
C ASP A 358 25.34 27.02 -8.05
N SER A 359 26.31 26.18 -8.36
CA SER A 359 26.68 25.86 -9.75
C SER A 359 25.59 25.14 -10.54
N THR A 360 24.58 24.57 -9.88
CA THR A 360 23.41 23.91 -10.50
C THR A 360 22.28 24.90 -10.82
N GLY A 361 22.42 26.16 -10.41
CA GLY A 361 21.39 27.19 -10.55
C GLY A 361 20.31 27.10 -9.47
N SER A 362 20.69 26.65 -8.26
CA SER A 362 19.77 26.57 -7.11
C SER A 362 20.16 27.61 -6.06
N LEU A 363 19.17 28.41 -5.59
CA LEU A 363 19.33 29.36 -4.49
C LEU A 363 19.35 28.57 -3.19
N VAL A 364 20.55 28.13 -2.78
CA VAL A 364 20.79 27.24 -1.64
C VAL A 364 20.90 27.98 -0.31
N TYR A 365 21.10 29.28 -0.36
CA TYR A 365 21.11 30.16 0.80
C TYR A 365 20.41 31.46 0.44
N GLY A 366 19.66 32.04 1.39
CA GLY A 366 19.10 33.37 1.23
C GLY A 366 18.64 33.97 2.54
N VAL A 367 18.70 35.32 2.61
CA VAL A 367 18.17 36.15 3.69
C VAL A 367 17.10 37.07 3.12
N PHE A 368 15.93 37.08 3.74
CA PHE A 368 14.72 37.66 3.17
C PHE A 368 14.00 38.57 4.17
N ASP A 369 13.44 39.68 3.67
CA ASP A 369 12.53 40.54 4.41
C ASP A 369 11.11 40.48 3.84
N ASN A 370 10.16 40.91 4.67
CA ASN A 370 8.74 40.93 4.38
C ASN A 370 8.17 39.55 4.05
N VAL A 371 8.64 38.52 4.73
CA VAL A 371 8.18 37.15 4.55
C VAL A 371 6.90 36.91 5.33
N ARG A 372 5.89 36.28 4.70
CA ARG A 372 4.73 35.71 5.38
C ARG A 372 5.08 34.33 5.89
N ILE A 373 5.10 34.17 7.19
CA ILE A 373 5.27 32.90 7.89
C ILE A 373 3.89 32.36 8.25
N ARG A 374 3.71 31.06 8.08
CA ARG A 374 2.49 30.31 8.33
C ARG A 374 2.75 29.25 9.39
N SER A 375 1.84 29.13 10.34
CA SER A 375 1.77 28.05 11.30
C SER A 375 0.52 27.20 11.00
N GLU A 376 0.68 25.90 10.89
CA GLU A 376 -0.39 24.97 10.52
C GLU A 376 -0.48 23.84 11.55
N GLY A 377 -1.67 23.65 12.11
CA GLY A 377 -2.06 22.47 12.85
C GLY A 377 -3.14 21.72 12.09
N ARG A 378 -2.92 20.43 11.81
CA ARG A 378 -3.89 19.57 11.13
C ARG A 378 -4.22 18.35 11.98
N TYR A 379 -5.47 17.93 11.94
CA TYR A 379 -5.96 16.68 12.52
C TYR A 379 -6.81 15.91 11.51
N ASP A 380 -6.51 14.65 11.35
CA ASP A 380 -7.26 13.68 10.55
C ASP A 380 -7.75 12.55 11.44
N GLU A 381 -9.06 12.26 11.41
CA GLU A 381 -9.66 11.06 12.00
C GLU A 381 -9.98 10.09 10.86
N GLN A 382 -9.25 8.98 10.80
CA GLN A 382 -9.27 8.08 9.65
C GLN A 382 -9.61 6.67 10.11
N THR A 383 -10.56 6.05 9.41
CA THR A 383 -10.94 4.64 9.61
C THR A 383 -10.94 3.92 8.28
N SER A 384 -10.31 2.76 8.23
CA SER A 384 -10.44 1.79 7.13
C SER A 384 -11.13 0.54 7.65
N GLU A 385 -12.30 0.23 7.14
CA GLU A 385 -13.02 -1.01 7.43
C GLU A 385 -12.97 -1.93 6.22
N PHE A 386 -12.74 -3.20 6.48
CA PHE A 386 -12.71 -4.25 5.47
C PHE A 386 -13.52 -5.44 5.94
N ASP A 387 -14.48 -5.84 5.12
CA ASP A 387 -15.33 -7.00 5.33
C ASP A 387 -15.24 -7.93 4.12
N GLN A 388 -15.06 -9.22 4.35
CA GLN A 388 -15.10 -10.23 3.30
C GLN A 388 -15.75 -11.50 3.82
N TRP A 389 -16.56 -12.11 2.95
CA TRP A 389 -17.02 -13.47 3.14
C TRP A 389 -16.96 -14.24 1.83
N SER A 390 -16.71 -15.54 1.92
CA SER A 390 -16.73 -16.42 0.74
C SER A 390 -17.21 -17.83 1.09
N TRP A 391 -17.80 -18.47 0.09
CA TRP A 391 -18.12 -19.89 0.09
C TRP A 391 -17.39 -20.56 -1.07
N SER A 392 -16.68 -21.64 -0.78
CA SER A 392 -16.10 -22.50 -1.80
C SER A 392 -16.60 -23.93 -1.66
N LEU A 393 -16.98 -24.53 -2.79
CA LEU A 393 -17.39 -25.94 -2.91
C LEU A 393 -16.42 -26.65 -3.84
N ARG A 394 -15.91 -27.79 -3.38
CA ARG A 394 -15.24 -28.79 -4.21
C ARG A 394 -16.04 -30.08 -4.16
N HIS A 395 -16.37 -30.61 -5.33
CA HIS A 395 -17.07 -31.88 -5.44
C HIS A 395 -16.46 -32.75 -6.55
N ASP A 396 -15.98 -33.94 -6.18
CA ASP A 396 -15.49 -34.96 -7.09
C ASP A 396 -16.64 -35.88 -7.49
N PHE A 397 -17.26 -35.67 -8.66
CA PHE A 397 -18.31 -36.56 -9.20
C PHE A 397 -17.77 -37.96 -9.44
N SER A 398 -16.51 -38.05 -9.84
CA SER A 398 -15.74 -39.27 -10.01
C SER A 398 -14.25 -38.97 -9.82
N ASP A 399 -13.40 -39.97 -9.86
CA ASP A 399 -11.95 -39.78 -9.82
C ASP A 399 -11.40 -38.98 -11.02
N ALA A 400 -12.20 -38.88 -12.09
CA ALA A 400 -11.86 -38.13 -13.30
C ALA A 400 -12.53 -36.77 -13.43
N LEU A 401 -13.61 -36.48 -12.71
CA LEU A 401 -14.40 -35.25 -12.91
C LEU A 401 -14.63 -34.50 -11.59
N ARG A 402 -14.10 -33.29 -11.51
CA ARG A 402 -14.20 -32.39 -10.37
C ARG A 402 -14.92 -31.10 -10.76
N LEU A 403 -15.77 -30.62 -9.86
CA LEU A 403 -16.39 -29.32 -9.88
C LEU A 403 -15.79 -28.47 -8.75
N ASN A 404 -15.40 -27.24 -9.06
CA ASN A 404 -15.16 -26.19 -8.09
C ASN A 404 -16.17 -25.06 -8.34
N ALA A 405 -16.75 -24.55 -7.26
CA ALA A 405 -17.63 -23.39 -7.29
C ALA A 405 -17.22 -22.44 -6.17
N PHE A 406 -17.27 -21.15 -6.47
CA PHE A 406 -16.89 -20.10 -5.53
C PHE A 406 -17.91 -18.95 -5.64
N VAL A 407 -18.28 -18.40 -4.49
CA VAL A 407 -19.04 -17.15 -4.39
C VAL A 407 -18.52 -16.35 -3.21
N GLY A 408 -18.34 -15.06 -3.40
CA GLY A 408 -17.88 -14.20 -2.33
C GLY A 408 -18.16 -12.73 -2.59
N SER A 409 -18.10 -11.97 -1.51
CA SER A 409 -18.22 -10.52 -1.50
C SER A 409 -17.15 -9.92 -0.60
N ALA A 410 -16.58 -8.80 -1.01
CA ALA A 410 -15.59 -8.04 -0.24
C ALA A 410 -15.87 -6.54 -0.34
N LYS A 411 -15.81 -5.85 0.79
CA LYS A 411 -16.02 -4.41 0.86
C LYS A 411 -14.91 -3.75 1.68
N SER A 412 -14.33 -2.68 1.14
CA SER A 412 -13.38 -1.81 1.82
C SER A 412 -13.91 -0.39 1.87
N VAL A 413 -14.01 0.18 3.05
CA VAL A 413 -14.47 1.56 3.27
C VAL A 413 -13.38 2.33 4.01
N TYR A 414 -12.81 3.31 3.34
CA TYR A 414 -12.00 4.33 4.00
C TYR A 414 -12.87 5.56 4.26
N ASP A 415 -12.92 6.01 5.50
CA ASP A 415 -13.69 7.19 5.92
C ASP A 415 -12.78 8.15 6.72
N ASN A 416 -12.73 9.41 6.30
CA ASN A 416 -12.07 10.50 7.00
C ASN A 416 -13.11 11.60 7.28
N PRO A 417 -13.97 11.42 8.29
CA PRO A 417 -15.04 12.37 8.61
C PRO A 417 -14.51 13.70 9.17
N VAL A 418 -13.29 13.68 9.73
CA VAL A 418 -12.62 14.85 10.28
C VAL A 418 -11.27 15.02 9.64
N GLN A 419 -11.20 15.86 8.60
CA GLN A 419 -9.94 16.39 8.12
C GLN A 419 -9.98 17.92 8.33
N THR A 420 -9.34 18.37 9.38
CA THR A 420 -9.37 19.78 9.78
C THR A 420 -7.95 20.35 9.82
N THR A 421 -7.72 21.45 9.11
CA THR A 421 -6.47 22.20 9.20
C THR A 421 -6.80 23.63 9.65
N VAL A 422 -6.20 24.06 10.75
CA VAL A 422 -6.27 25.45 11.23
C VAL A 422 -4.95 26.14 10.91
N ILE A 423 -5.04 27.32 10.33
CA ILE A 423 -3.90 28.04 9.77
C ILE A 423 -3.86 29.46 10.33
N ALA A 424 -2.73 29.82 10.89
CA ALA A 424 -2.42 31.17 11.32
C ALA A 424 -1.23 31.74 10.55
N ASP A 425 -1.33 32.98 10.09
CA ASP A 425 -0.28 33.68 9.35
C ASP A 425 0.30 34.83 10.19
N LYS A 426 1.61 35.09 10.03
CA LYS A 426 2.34 36.23 10.54
C LYS A 426 3.01 36.95 9.38
N LEU A 427 2.67 38.20 9.18
CA LEU A 427 3.10 39.00 8.04
C LEU A 427 4.34 39.85 8.40
N GLY A 428 5.14 40.20 7.37
CA GLY A 428 6.22 41.19 7.48
C GLY A 428 7.42 40.69 8.32
N VAL A 429 7.70 39.43 8.35
CA VAL A 429 8.87 38.89 9.04
C VAL A 429 10.14 39.29 8.28
N ASN A 430 11.09 39.91 8.98
CA ASN A 430 12.35 40.39 8.42
C ASN A 430 13.51 39.57 8.91
N GLY A 431 14.50 39.31 8.00
CA GLY A 431 15.67 38.51 8.30
C GLY A 431 15.37 37.01 8.34
N TYR A 432 14.24 36.53 7.78
CA TYR A 432 14.05 35.11 7.56
C TYR A 432 15.16 34.56 6.68
N SER A 433 15.71 33.38 7.00
CA SER A 433 16.72 32.76 6.17
C SER A 433 16.55 31.23 6.13
N TYR A 434 17.00 30.66 5.03
CA TYR A 434 17.26 29.23 4.92
C TYR A 434 18.70 28.99 4.42
N ASP A 435 19.30 27.89 4.86
CA ASP A 435 20.65 27.52 4.45
C ASP A 435 20.75 25.99 4.21
N TYR A 436 20.88 25.60 2.94
CA TYR A 436 21.05 24.22 2.46
C TYR A 436 22.52 23.88 2.17
N ARG A 437 23.49 24.78 2.47
CA ARG A 437 24.91 24.58 2.17
C ARG A 437 25.58 23.58 3.10
N GLY A 438 25.20 23.60 4.39
CA GLY A 438 25.74 22.68 5.40
C GLY A 438 25.18 21.29 5.28
N ASP A 439 23.88 21.21 5.17
CA ASP A 439 23.13 19.97 4.95
C ASP A 439 21.99 20.24 3.96
N ARG A 440 22.00 19.52 2.82
CA ARG A 440 20.95 19.69 1.79
C ARG A 440 19.61 19.10 2.21
N ARG A 441 19.61 18.12 3.09
CA ARG A 441 18.41 17.41 3.51
C ARG A 441 17.78 18.00 4.78
N LEU A 442 18.62 18.52 5.68
CA LEU A 442 18.22 19.15 6.95
C LEU A 442 18.70 20.62 7.00
N PRO A 443 18.07 21.53 6.23
CA PRO A 443 18.55 22.91 6.12
C PRO A 443 18.39 23.66 7.45
N THR A 444 19.28 24.61 7.74
CA THR A 444 19.08 25.54 8.84
C THR A 444 18.02 26.58 8.45
N LEU A 445 16.96 26.69 9.24
CA LEU A 445 15.91 27.70 9.08
C LEU A 445 15.99 28.70 10.23
N SER A 446 15.99 30.00 9.91
CA SER A 446 15.95 31.08 10.89
C SER A 446 14.76 31.98 10.61
N TYR A 447 14.03 32.34 11.64
CA TYR A 447 12.82 33.16 11.54
C TYR A 447 13.09 34.66 11.78
N GLY A 448 14.36 35.09 11.73
CA GLY A 448 14.78 36.47 11.79
C GLY A 448 14.29 37.21 13.07
N ASN A 449 13.51 38.27 12.90
CA ASN A 449 12.95 39.04 14.03
C ASN A 449 11.73 38.41 14.72
N MET A 450 11.32 37.21 14.30
CA MET A 450 10.21 36.46 14.87
C MET A 450 10.71 35.35 15.79
N ASN A 451 10.16 35.24 17.01
CA ASN A 451 10.31 34.05 17.84
C ASN A 451 9.25 33.01 17.45
N PRO A 452 9.64 31.83 16.93
CA PRO A 452 8.70 30.79 16.51
C PRO A 452 7.89 30.19 17.67
N SER A 453 8.36 30.29 18.92
CA SER A 453 7.67 29.81 20.12
C SER A 453 6.71 30.84 20.75
N ASP A 454 6.64 32.06 20.21
CA ASP A 454 5.75 33.13 20.72
C ASP A 454 4.35 33.02 20.06
N PRO A 455 3.28 32.72 20.83
CA PRO A 455 1.93 32.63 20.28
C PRO A 455 1.30 34.00 19.95
N SER A 456 1.95 35.13 20.29
CA SER A 456 1.42 36.45 20.05
C SER A 456 1.63 36.95 18.62
N GLY A 457 0.73 37.86 18.17
CA GLY A 457 0.88 38.55 16.88
C GLY A 457 0.61 37.69 15.64
N TRP A 458 -0.02 36.54 15.79
CA TRP A 458 -0.55 35.71 14.69
C TRP A 458 -1.98 36.18 14.36
N THR A 459 -2.39 35.90 13.11
CA THR A 459 -3.75 36.16 12.60
C THR A 459 -4.32 34.87 12.02
N LEU A 460 -5.53 34.48 12.41
CA LEU A 460 -6.23 33.34 11.85
C LEU A 460 -6.51 33.62 10.37
N ALA A 461 -5.98 32.75 9.48
CA ALA A 461 -6.05 32.90 8.03
C ALA A 461 -7.09 31.96 7.40
N GLU A 462 -7.03 30.68 7.75
CA GLU A 462 -7.88 29.66 7.13
C GLU A 462 -8.28 28.59 8.16
N ILE A 463 -9.47 28.03 7.97
CA ILE A 463 -9.91 26.78 8.59
C ILE A 463 -10.40 25.90 7.44
N ARG A 464 -9.66 24.82 7.15
CA ARG A 464 -9.97 23.87 6.08
C ARG A 464 -10.70 22.69 6.67
N LEU A 465 -11.88 22.38 6.14
CA LEU A 465 -12.64 21.17 6.45
C LEU A 465 -12.77 20.38 5.14
N ARG A 466 -12.17 19.20 5.09
CA ARG A 466 -12.08 18.38 3.86
C ARG A 466 -12.38 16.91 4.15
N PRO A 467 -13.56 16.58 4.72
CA PRO A 467 -13.96 15.19 4.88
C PRO A 467 -14.02 14.48 3.53
N TYR A 468 -13.70 13.18 3.52
CA TYR A 468 -13.86 12.37 2.32
C TYR A 468 -13.95 10.88 2.65
N LYS A 469 -14.55 10.14 1.70
CA LYS A 469 -14.79 8.70 1.81
C LYS A 469 -14.45 8.01 0.49
N VAL A 470 -13.86 6.83 0.59
CA VAL A 470 -13.59 5.92 -0.54
C VAL A 470 -14.20 4.57 -0.23
N THR A 471 -14.98 4.03 -1.16
CA THR A 471 -15.60 2.71 -1.03
C THR A 471 -15.19 1.84 -2.21
N ASN A 472 -14.78 0.59 -1.95
CA ASN A 472 -14.56 -0.45 -2.94
C ASN A 472 -15.41 -1.65 -2.56
N GLU A 473 -16.18 -2.18 -3.51
CA GLU A 473 -17.07 -3.32 -3.31
C GLU A 473 -16.87 -4.33 -4.44
N PHE A 474 -16.64 -5.59 -4.10
CA PHE A 474 -16.46 -6.67 -5.06
C PHE A 474 -17.46 -7.79 -4.78
N ASP A 475 -18.16 -8.24 -5.82
CA ASP A 475 -18.91 -9.47 -5.83
C ASP A 475 -18.32 -10.41 -6.88
N ASN A 476 -18.16 -11.69 -6.56
CA ASN A 476 -17.57 -12.67 -7.45
C ASN A 476 -18.29 -14.01 -7.38
N VAL A 477 -18.52 -14.59 -8.56
CA VAL A 477 -19.00 -15.97 -8.73
C VAL A 477 -18.08 -16.66 -9.75
N THR A 478 -17.54 -17.83 -9.37
CA THR A 478 -16.71 -18.65 -10.27
C THR A 478 -17.22 -20.07 -10.29
N LEU A 479 -17.25 -20.68 -11.46
CA LEU A 479 -17.59 -22.08 -11.67
C LEU A 479 -16.57 -22.69 -12.64
N ASP A 480 -15.90 -23.77 -12.25
CA ASP A 480 -14.98 -24.49 -13.09
C ASP A 480 -15.11 -26.00 -12.96
N LEU A 481 -14.84 -26.69 -14.06
CA LEU A 481 -14.80 -28.13 -14.18
C LEU A 481 -13.40 -28.57 -14.56
N ALA A 482 -12.89 -29.60 -13.90
CA ALA A 482 -11.63 -30.28 -14.24
C ALA A 482 -11.93 -31.74 -14.61
N TRP A 483 -11.52 -32.12 -15.81
CA TRP A 483 -11.64 -33.50 -16.32
C TRP A 483 -10.27 -34.12 -16.55
N THR A 484 -9.90 -35.06 -15.71
CA THR A 484 -8.69 -35.84 -15.81
C THR A 484 -8.90 -36.92 -16.88
N ALA A 485 -8.58 -36.59 -18.13
CA ALA A 485 -8.79 -37.47 -19.27
C ALA A 485 -7.82 -38.66 -19.28
N SER A 486 -6.65 -38.49 -18.64
CA SER A 486 -5.62 -39.56 -18.46
C SER A 486 -4.72 -39.18 -17.27
N PRO A 487 -3.88 -40.07 -16.76
CA PRO A 487 -2.88 -39.73 -15.73
C PRO A 487 -1.89 -38.65 -16.16
N TYR A 488 -1.83 -38.32 -17.45
CA TYR A 488 -0.91 -37.37 -18.05
C TYR A 488 -1.56 -36.04 -18.45
N PHE A 489 -2.90 -35.96 -18.45
CA PHE A 489 -3.61 -34.80 -18.98
C PHE A 489 -4.92 -34.53 -18.27
N THR A 490 -5.08 -33.30 -17.80
CA THR A 490 -6.33 -32.77 -17.24
C THR A 490 -6.80 -31.56 -18.05
N LEU A 491 -8.03 -31.59 -18.53
CA LEU A 491 -8.69 -30.46 -19.17
C LEU A 491 -9.51 -29.71 -18.14
N LYS A 492 -9.29 -28.42 -18.02
CA LYS A 492 -10.04 -27.49 -17.18
C LYS A 492 -10.80 -26.48 -18.04
N GLY A 493 -12.00 -26.09 -17.61
CA GLY A 493 -12.75 -25.02 -18.23
C GLY A 493 -13.70 -24.38 -17.23
N GLY A 494 -13.86 -23.08 -17.30
CA GLY A 494 -14.69 -22.38 -16.35
C GLY A 494 -15.12 -21.00 -16.81
N ALA A 495 -15.99 -20.42 -16.00
CA ALA A 495 -16.51 -19.07 -16.16
C ALA A 495 -16.52 -18.36 -14.81
N ASP A 496 -16.29 -17.05 -14.84
CA ASP A 496 -16.42 -16.16 -13.71
C ASP A 496 -17.21 -14.91 -14.08
N TYR A 497 -17.93 -14.41 -13.11
CA TYR A 497 -18.58 -13.10 -13.14
C TYR A 497 -18.07 -12.30 -11.96
N LYS A 498 -17.66 -11.06 -12.22
CA LYS A 498 -17.23 -10.09 -11.19
C LYS A 498 -17.96 -8.79 -11.40
N ASP A 499 -18.46 -8.21 -10.32
CA ASP A 499 -18.95 -6.84 -10.24
C ASP A 499 -18.10 -6.08 -9.25
N PHE A 500 -17.54 -4.97 -9.70
CA PHE A 500 -16.70 -4.10 -8.87
C PHE A 500 -17.26 -2.69 -8.90
N ASP A 501 -17.59 -2.15 -7.74
CA ASP A 501 -18.03 -0.78 -7.54
C ASP A 501 -17.02 0.01 -6.74
N TYR A 502 -16.64 1.17 -7.27
CA TYR A 502 -15.73 2.12 -6.66
C TYR A 502 -16.39 3.47 -6.55
N GLN A 503 -16.38 4.07 -5.34
CA GLN A 503 -16.96 5.39 -5.11
C GLN A 503 -16.03 6.29 -4.31
N VAL A 504 -15.92 7.55 -4.75
CA VAL A 504 -15.24 8.63 -4.00
C VAL A 504 -16.24 9.75 -3.72
N GLN A 505 -16.29 10.17 -2.47
CA GLN A 505 -17.09 11.30 -2.01
C GLN A 505 -16.21 12.26 -1.23
N ASN A 506 -16.28 13.55 -1.57
CA ASN A 506 -15.55 14.63 -0.91
C ASN A 506 -16.56 15.69 -0.45
N TRP A 507 -16.26 16.30 0.70
CA TRP A 507 -17.03 17.41 1.23
C TRP A 507 -16.10 18.60 1.50
N GLY A 508 -16.69 19.77 1.63
CA GLY A 508 -15.96 20.97 1.97
C GLY A 508 -16.89 22.04 2.52
N ARG A 509 -16.31 23.01 3.17
CA ARG A 509 -17.02 24.17 3.67
C ARG A 509 -17.40 25.10 2.52
N GLY A 510 -18.65 25.59 2.51
CA GLY A 510 -19.14 26.49 1.45
C GLY A 510 -20.66 26.62 1.47
N THR A 511 -21.22 27.19 0.40
CA THR A 511 -22.67 27.25 0.17
C THR A 511 -23.03 26.27 -0.94
N PRO A 512 -24.11 25.46 -0.82
CA PRO A 512 -24.56 24.58 -1.89
C PRO A 512 -24.64 25.28 -3.25
N GLY A 513 -24.04 24.69 -4.30
CA GLY A 513 -23.93 25.32 -5.63
C GLY A 513 -22.92 26.46 -5.75
N GLY A 514 -22.21 26.79 -4.67
CA GLY A 514 -21.03 27.68 -4.67
C GLY A 514 -19.71 26.90 -4.67
N ASN A 515 -18.61 27.61 -4.45
CA ASN A 515 -17.29 26.98 -4.31
C ASN A 515 -16.98 26.65 -2.85
N ARG A 516 -16.02 25.73 -2.66
CA ARG A 516 -15.42 25.49 -1.35
C ARG A 516 -14.73 26.77 -0.85
N VAL A 517 -14.95 27.11 0.42
CA VAL A 517 -14.40 28.29 1.10
C VAL A 517 -13.46 27.80 2.21
N GLU A 518 -12.23 28.26 2.22
CA GLU A 518 -11.23 27.89 3.24
C GLU A 518 -10.86 29.08 4.13
N THR A 519 -10.94 30.30 3.61
CA THR A 519 -10.75 31.53 4.39
C THR A 519 -11.84 31.70 5.45
N VAL A 520 -11.53 32.43 6.49
CA VAL A 520 -12.48 32.77 7.60
C VAL A 520 -12.84 34.24 7.58
N PRO A 521 -14.00 34.62 8.11
CA PRO A 521 -14.35 36.03 8.29
C PRO A 521 -13.30 36.77 9.15
N ALA A 522 -12.94 37.96 8.74
CA ALA A 522 -12.04 38.81 9.54
C ALA A 522 -12.61 39.04 10.94
N GLY A 523 -11.79 38.85 11.97
CA GLY A 523 -12.21 39.02 13.36
C GLY A 523 -13.02 37.87 13.95
N LEU A 524 -13.13 36.74 13.29
CA LEU A 524 -13.74 35.51 13.84
C LEU A 524 -13.10 35.12 15.19
N VAL A 525 -11.78 35.32 15.30
CA VAL A 525 -10.99 35.14 16.53
C VAL A 525 -10.07 36.37 16.66
N SER A 526 -10.03 36.99 17.81
CA SER A 526 -9.08 38.08 18.11
C SER A 526 -7.66 37.51 18.23
N SER A 527 -6.63 38.36 18.05
CA SER A 527 -5.23 37.92 18.22
C SER A 527 -4.92 37.43 19.63
N ALA A 528 -5.61 37.96 20.67
CA ALA A 528 -5.45 37.52 22.05
C ALA A 528 -6.07 36.12 22.29
N GLU A 529 -7.24 35.86 21.72
CA GLU A 529 -7.90 34.56 21.79
C GLU A 529 -7.10 33.53 20.97
N LEU A 530 -6.63 33.93 19.79
CA LEU A 530 -5.79 33.07 18.95
C LEU A 530 -4.55 32.60 19.72
N ALA A 531 -3.87 33.48 20.42
CA ALA A 531 -2.71 33.14 21.25
C ALA A 531 -3.02 32.08 22.32
N GLN A 532 -4.24 32.05 22.86
CA GLN A 532 -4.69 31.06 23.85
C GLN A 532 -5.05 29.71 23.20
N LEU A 533 -5.35 29.71 21.89
CA LEU A 533 -5.68 28.51 21.09
C LEU A 533 -4.46 27.90 20.35
N MET A 534 -3.26 28.49 20.57
CA MET A 534 -2.02 27.94 20.08
C MET A 534 -1.39 26.99 21.10
N ARG A 535 -0.72 25.94 20.66
CA ARG A 535 0.09 25.04 21.48
C ARG A 535 1.53 25.00 21.00
N GLN A 536 2.44 24.68 21.89
CA GLN A 536 3.83 24.41 21.52
C GLN A 536 4.01 22.96 21.03
N TYR A 537 4.91 22.79 20.08
CA TYR A 537 5.42 21.50 19.66
C TYR A 537 6.93 21.58 19.46
N ASN A 538 7.61 20.45 19.53
CA ASN A 538 9.05 20.34 19.36
C ASN A 538 9.38 19.38 18.23
N ILE A 539 10.41 19.72 17.44
CA ILE A 539 11.01 18.87 16.40
C ILE A 539 12.50 18.73 16.73
N SER A 540 12.98 17.49 16.86
CA SER A 540 14.39 17.21 17.13
C SER A 540 15.23 17.16 15.86
N ALA A 541 14.63 16.78 14.74
CA ALA A 541 15.30 16.71 13.45
C ALA A 541 15.92 18.06 13.05
N GLY A 542 17.19 18.05 12.59
CA GLY A 542 17.90 19.23 12.13
C GLY A 542 18.07 20.34 13.18
N GLY A 543 17.79 20.08 14.47
CA GLY A 543 17.84 21.10 15.53
C GLY A 543 16.80 22.20 15.39
N ALA A 544 15.64 21.90 14.75
CA ALA A 544 14.58 22.86 14.47
C ALA A 544 13.97 23.50 15.72
N GLY A 545 13.96 22.77 16.86
CA GLY A 545 13.56 23.30 18.17
C GLY A 545 12.05 23.43 18.35
N THR A 546 11.62 24.41 19.16
CA THR A 546 10.23 24.56 19.56
C THR A 546 9.54 25.68 18.76
N ALA A 547 8.31 25.41 18.31
CA ALA A 547 7.44 26.38 17.65
C ALA A 547 6.00 26.28 18.16
N VAL A 548 5.15 27.24 17.80
CA VAL A 548 3.71 27.23 18.11
C VAL A 548 2.89 26.87 16.88
N VAL A 549 1.82 26.08 17.10
CA VAL A 549 0.81 25.78 16.10
C VAL A 549 -0.59 25.92 16.67
N PRO A 550 -1.61 26.14 15.82
CA PRO A 550 -3.01 26.05 16.26
C PRO A 550 -3.31 24.68 16.87
N ASP A 551 -3.89 24.68 18.08
CA ASP A 551 -4.45 23.48 18.69
C ASP A 551 -5.83 23.21 18.09
N VAL A 552 -5.90 22.30 17.11
CA VAL A 552 -7.14 21.99 16.38
C VAL A 552 -8.27 21.60 17.33
N ALA A 553 -7.98 20.83 18.38
CA ALA A 553 -8.98 20.43 19.37
C ALA A 553 -9.50 21.62 20.20
N ALA A 554 -8.62 22.56 20.58
CA ALA A 554 -9.04 23.79 21.27
C ALA A 554 -9.90 24.67 20.36
N PHE A 555 -9.50 24.81 19.09
CA PHE A 555 -10.30 25.50 18.07
C PHE A 555 -11.67 24.86 17.85
N ALA A 556 -11.72 23.53 17.76
CA ALA A 556 -12.97 22.80 17.58
C ALA A 556 -13.95 23.05 18.72
N ARG A 557 -13.45 23.05 19.96
CA ARG A 557 -14.27 23.36 21.14
C ARG A 557 -14.70 24.83 21.21
N ALA A 558 -13.81 25.78 20.89
CA ALA A 558 -14.09 27.22 21.00
C ALA A 558 -15.06 27.72 19.92
N LEU A 559 -14.98 27.17 18.70
CA LEU A 559 -15.75 27.66 17.55
C LEU A 559 -16.85 26.72 17.09
N GLY A 560 -17.00 25.53 17.68
CA GLY A 560 -17.94 24.49 17.20
C GLY A 560 -17.63 23.99 15.79
N ILE A 561 -16.34 23.85 15.44
CA ILE A 561 -15.91 23.52 14.05
C ILE A 561 -16.54 22.22 13.56
N HIS A 562 -16.69 21.23 14.43
CA HIS A 562 -17.22 19.92 14.09
C HIS A 562 -18.73 19.76 14.36
N ASP A 563 -19.42 20.83 14.76
CA ASP A 563 -20.86 20.77 15.05
C ASP A 563 -21.73 20.74 13.77
N GLY A 564 -21.10 20.89 12.60
CA GLY A 564 -21.79 20.86 11.31
C GLY A 564 -22.76 22.02 11.08
N SER A 565 -22.55 23.15 11.74
CA SER A 565 -23.45 24.31 11.73
C SER A 565 -22.76 25.61 11.30
N GLY A 566 -23.57 26.58 10.86
CA GLY A 566 -23.10 27.93 10.51
C GLY A 566 -22.08 27.89 9.37
N ILE A 567 -20.96 28.61 9.52
CA ILE A 567 -19.89 28.68 8.53
C ILE A 567 -19.07 27.38 8.43
N PHE A 568 -19.26 26.43 9.35
CA PHE A 568 -18.57 25.15 9.40
C PHE A 568 -19.41 24.00 8.81
N THR A 569 -20.58 24.27 8.25
CA THR A 569 -21.35 23.28 7.50
C THR A 569 -20.57 22.85 6.27
N VAL A 570 -20.45 21.52 6.05
CA VAL A 570 -19.78 20.95 4.89
C VAL A 570 -20.78 20.39 3.88
N HIS A 571 -20.46 20.51 2.60
CA HIS A 571 -21.32 20.09 1.48
C HIS A 571 -20.52 19.34 0.44
N SER A 572 -21.10 18.33 -0.21
CA SER A 572 -20.49 17.58 -1.33
C SER A 572 -20.81 18.18 -2.70
N ASN A 573 -21.85 19.00 -2.80
CA ASN A 573 -22.34 19.60 -4.05
C ASN A 573 -21.75 21.00 -4.32
N LEU A 574 -20.49 21.21 -3.95
CA LEU A 574 -19.75 22.44 -4.27
C LEU A 574 -19.21 22.33 -5.70
N ASN A 575 -19.25 23.44 -6.46
CA ASN A 575 -18.87 23.45 -7.88
C ASN A 575 -17.43 22.98 -8.10
N ASN A 576 -16.49 23.42 -7.27
CA ASN A 576 -15.08 23.02 -7.41
C ASN A 576 -14.72 21.69 -6.74
N LEU A 577 -15.70 20.98 -6.13
CA LEU A 577 -15.55 19.61 -5.62
C LEU A 577 -16.36 18.58 -6.42
N ALA A 578 -17.35 19.02 -7.20
CA ALA A 578 -18.26 18.11 -7.89
C ALA A 578 -17.51 17.09 -8.76
N ALA A 579 -16.47 17.54 -9.49
CA ALA A 579 -15.66 16.67 -10.33
C ALA A 579 -14.80 15.65 -9.57
N ASP A 580 -14.54 15.84 -8.27
CA ASP A 580 -13.81 14.88 -7.44
C ASP A 580 -14.74 13.76 -6.92
N ASN A 581 -16.08 13.97 -6.98
CA ASN A 581 -17.07 12.99 -6.58
C ASN A 581 -17.46 12.12 -7.79
N ARG A 582 -17.15 10.84 -7.71
CA ARG A 582 -17.32 9.91 -8.83
C ARG A 582 -17.60 8.49 -8.39
N GLN A 583 -18.17 7.71 -9.28
CA GLN A 583 -18.38 6.28 -9.15
C GLN A 583 -17.88 5.59 -10.42
N VAL A 584 -17.22 4.45 -10.27
CA VAL A 584 -16.80 3.58 -11.37
C VAL A 584 -17.31 2.18 -11.08
N ASN A 585 -18.12 1.63 -11.98
CA ASN A 585 -18.57 0.25 -11.91
C ASN A 585 -17.93 -0.54 -13.05
N GLU A 586 -17.44 -1.75 -12.76
CA GLU A 586 -16.85 -2.68 -13.72
C GLU A 586 -17.54 -4.04 -13.63
N GLU A 587 -18.35 -4.37 -14.64
CA GLU A 587 -18.87 -5.72 -14.84
C GLU A 587 -17.90 -6.52 -15.70
N VAL A 588 -17.43 -7.65 -15.21
CA VAL A 588 -16.45 -8.52 -15.88
C VAL A 588 -16.99 -9.93 -16.05
N LYS A 589 -16.96 -10.45 -17.28
CA LYS A 589 -17.27 -11.83 -17.62
C LYS A 589 -16.02 -12.50 -18.16
N GLY A 590 -15.56 -13.52 -17.44
CA GLY A 590 -14.38 -14.32 -17.80
C GLY A 590 -14.78 -15.73 -18.20
N TYR A 591 -14.09 -16.28 -19.21
CA TYR A 591 -14.22 -17.68 -19.65
C TYR A 591 -12.84 -18.23 -19.94
N PHE A 592 -12.54 -19.44 -19.51
CA PHE A 592 -11.25 -20.05 -19.83
C PHE A 592 -11.33 -21.51 -20.20
N VAL A 593 -10.35 -21.95 -20.96
CA VAL A 593 -10.04 -23.35 -21.20
C VAL A 593 -8.53 -23.55 -21.03
N GLN A 594 -8.13 -24.60 -20.30
CA GLN A 594 -6.75 -24.91 -19.98
C GLN A 594 -6.53 -26.43 -20.00
N GLY A 595 -5.44 -26.85 -20.60
CA GLY A 595 -4.93 -28.21 -20.49
C GLY A 595 -3.70 -28.27 -19.60
N ASP A 596 -3.79 -29.01 -18.50
CA ASP A 596 -2.64 -29.33 -17.66
C ASP A 596 -2.06 -30.66 -18.09
N PHE A 597 -0.73 -30.75 -18.20
CA PHE A 597 -0.01 -31.94 -18.59
C PHE A 597 1.09 -32.26 -17.60
N ASN A 598 1.32 -33.62 -17.46
CA ASN A 598 2.35 -34.16 -16.58
C ASN A 598 2.79 -35.52 -17.13
N PHE A 599 3.97 -35.61 -17.76
CA PHE A 599 4.45 -36.79 -18.38
C PHE A 599 5.98 -36.85 -18.44
N ASP A 600 6.53 -38.05 -18.61
CA ASP A 600 7.96 -38.26 -18.73
C ASP A 600 8.41 -38.25 -20.20
N VAL A 601 9.51 -37.51 -20.46
CA VAL A 601 10.25 -37.56 -21.73
C VAL A 601 11.61 -38.20 -21.46
N GLY A 602 11.69 -39.51 -21.62
CA GLY A 602 12.85 -40.27 -21.16
C GLY A 602 12.93 -40.27 -19.64
N SER A 603 13.97 -39.66 -19.08
CA SER A 603 14.16 -39.50 -17.62
C SER A 603 13.75 -38.15 -17.11
N ILE A 604 13.19 -37.27 -17.94
CA ILE A 604 12.84 -35.92 -17.62
C ILE A 604 11.33 -35.85 -17.34
N LEU A 605 10.93 -35.51 -16.12
CA LEU A 605 9.54 -35.20 -15.80
C LEU A 605 9.20 -33.81 -16.34
N VAL A 606 8.20 -33.74 -17.21
CA VAL A 606 7.69 -32.49 -17.80
C VAL A 606 6.26 -32.26 -17.33
N ARG A 607 6.02 -31.14 -16.68
CA ARG A 607 4.68 -30.68 -16.27
C ARG A 607 4.44 -29.25 -16.70
N GLY A 608 3.18 -28.90 -16.90
CA GLY A 608 2.86 -27.56 -17.34
C GLY A 608 1.38 -27.37 -17.62
N ASN A 609 1.08 -26.19 -18.12
CA ASN A 609 -0.25 -25.88 -18.62
C ASN A 609 -0.20 -25.01 -19.88
N VAL A 610 -1.24 -25.11 -20.68
CA VAL A 610 -1.50 -24.25 -21.83
C VAL A 610 -2.98 -23.92 -21.83
N GLY A 611 -3.31 -22.65 -21.97
CA GLY A 611 -4.69 -22.24 -21.93
C GLY A 611 -4.94 -20.88 -22.57
N VAL A 612 -6.20 -20.52 -22.66
CA VAL A 612 -6.66 -19.22 -23.12
C VAL A 612 -7.82 -18.75 -22.24
N ARG A 613 -7.78 -17.48 -21.89
CA ARG A 613 -8.85 -16.79 -21.15
C ARG A 613 -9.42 -15.68 -22.04
N ARG A 614 -10.72 -15.63 -22.15
CA ARG A 614 -11.48 -14.54 -22.77
C ARG A 614 -12.14 -13.72 -21.69
N VAL A 615 -11.96 -12.40 -21.73
CA VAL A 615 -12.51 -11.45 -20.75
C VAL A 615 -13.28 -10.36 -21.49
N GLU A 616 -14.48 -10.07 -21.01
CA GLU A 616 -15.34 -8.99 -21.50
C GLU A 616 -15.60 -8.04 -20.32
N THR A 617 -15.29 -6.77 -20.47
CA THR A 617 -15.45 -5.75 -19.43
C THR A 617 -16.36 -4.63 -19.91
N THR A 618 -17.40 -4.34 -19.15
CA THR A 618 -18.23 -3.15 -19.27
C THR A 618 -17.90 -2.22 -18.12
N LEU A 619 -17.33 -1.05 -18.43
CA LEU A 619 -16.93 -0.03 -17.48
C LEU A 619 -17.91 1.14 -17.58
N THR A 620 -18.55 1.49 -16.46
CA THR A 620 -19.41 2.66 -16.33
C THR A 620 -18.78 3.66 -15.38
N SER A 621 -18.51 4.87 -15.87
CA SER A 621 -18.01 5.98 -15.07
C SER A 621 -19.06 7.05 -14.89
N ASP A 622 -19.50 7.28 -13.66
CA ASP A 622 -20.42 8.32 -13.24
C ASP A 622 -19.68 9.44 -12.50
N GLY A 623 -19.98 10.68 -12.82
CA GLY A 623 -19.36 11.83 -12.17
C GLY A 623 -19.98 13.14 -12.65
N TRP A 624 -19.23 14.23 -12.57
CA TRP A 624 -19.71 15.56 -12.84
C TRP A 624 -18.78 16.29 -13.80
N SER A 625 -19.31 16.80 -14.89
CA SER A 625 -18.62 17.73 -15.79
C SER A 625 -19.14 19.14 -15.55
N ILE A 626 -18.28 20.14 -15.65
CA ILE A 626 -18.68 21.53 -15.52
C ILE A 626 -19.06 22.06 -16.92
N ILE A 627 -20.34 22.32 -17.15
CA ILE A 627 -20.85 22.84 -18.42
C ILE A 627 -21.52 24.19 -18.16
N GLY A 628 -21.01 25.25 -18.80
CA GLY A 628 -21.55 26.61 -18.61
C GLY A 628 -21.46 27.13 -17.16
N GLY A 629 -20.51 26.63 -16.37
CA GLY A 629 -20.29 27.01 -14.96
C GLY A 629 -21.11 26.21 -13.95
N VAL A 630 -21.85 25.22 -14.38
CA VAL A 630 -22.71 24.39 -13.51
C VAL A 630 -22.27 22.93 -13.58
N PRO A 631 -22.19 22.22 -12.45
CA PRO A 631 -21.97 20.77 -12.45
C PRO A 631 -23.14 20.04 -13.12
N VAL A 632 -22.83 19.24 -14.14
CA VAL A 632 -23.80 18.40 -14.87
C VAL A 632 -23.40 16.95 -14.68
N ALA A 633 -24.34 16.12 -14.24
CA ALA A 633 -24.11 14.68 -14.09
C ALA A 633 -23.75 14.09 -15.46
N THR A 634 -22.66 13.34 -15.52
CA THR A 634 -22.11 12.78 -16.73
C THR A 634 -21.85 11.29 -16.53
N ARG A 635 -22.38 10.47 -17.44
CA ARG A 635 -22.14 9.03 -17.51
C ARG A 635 -21.40 8.68 -18.78
N VAL A 636 -20.34 7.90 -18.66
CA VAL A 636 -19.59 7.36 -19.78
C VAL A 636 -19.50 5.86 -19.62
N VAL A 637 -19.89 5.13 -20.68
CA VAL A 637 -19.74 3.68 -20.75
C VAL A 637 -18.62 3.36 -21.73
N ASN A 638 -17.73 2.44 -21.35
CA ASN A 638 -16.66 1.92 -22.18
C ASN A 638 -16.67 0.39 -22.12
N GLU A 639 -16.64 -0.24 -23.30
CA GLU A 639 -16.66 -1.70 -23.40
C GLU A 639 -15.41 -2.17 -24.13
N TYR A 640 -14.75 -3.17 -23.59
CA TYR A 640 -13.59 -3.79 -24.21
C TYR A 640 -13.49 -5.27 -23.88
N SER A 641 -12.69 -5.97 -24.65
CA SER A 641 -12.49 -7.40 -24.43
C SER A 641 -11.07 -7.83 -24.78
N ASP A 642 -10.54 -8.75 -24.01
CA ASP A 642 -9.20 -9.28 -24.14
C ASP A 642 -9.20 -10.80 -24.26
N THR A 643 -8.30 -11.33 -25.10
CA THR A 643 -8.03 -12.77 -25.22
C THR A 643 -6.59 -13.00 -24.79
N LEU A 644 -6.41 -13.76 -23.71
CA LEU A 644 -5.19 -13.88 -22.96
C LEU A 644 -4.68 -15.33 -23.01
N PRO A 645 -3.86 -15.70 -24.03
CA PRO A 645 -3.19 -17.01 -24.05
C PRO A 645 -2.11 -17.06 -22.99
N SER A 646 -1.90 -18.26 -22.40
CA SER A 646 -0.85 -18.53 -21.44
C SER A 646 -0.27 -19.92 -21.60
N PHE A 647 1.02 -20.05 -21.33
CA PHE A 647 1.78 -21.28 -21.35
C PHE A 647 2.78 -21.30 -20.21
N ASN A 648 2.83 -22.38 -19.44
CA ASN A 648 3.82 -22.64 -18.40
C ASN A 648 4.37 -24.06 -18.57
N LEU A 649 5.68 -24.21 -18.44
CA LEU A 649 6.40 -25.48 -18.51
C LEU A 649 7.43 -25.55 -17.38
N ALA A 650 7.45 -26.65 -16.66
CA ALA A 650 8.51 -27.05 -15.74
C ALA A 650 9.05 -28.41 -16.14
N ALA A 651 10.36 -28.52 -16.38
CA ALA A 651 11.06 -29.73 -16.76
C ALA A 651 12.09 -30.08 -15.70
N GLU A 652 11.92 -31.22 -15.02
CA GLU A 652 12.90 -31.79 -14.07
C GLU A 652 13.98 -32.53 -14.81
N ILE A 653 15.01 -31.79 -15.26
CA ILE A 653 16.12 -32.36 -16.06
C ILE A 653 17.04 -33.28 -15.25
N SER A 654 17.00 -33.15 -13.93
CA SER A 654 17.55 -34.11 -12.97
C SER A 654 16.70 -34.06 -11.70
N PRO A 655 16.83 -34.99 -10.74
CA PRO A 655 16.10 -34.94 -9.48
C PRO A 655 16.23 -33.64 -8.71
N ASP A 656 17.29 -32.88 -8.96
CA ASP A 656 17.62 -31.67 -8.21
C ASP A 656 17.51 -30.38 -9.06
N VAL A 657 17.27 -30.47 -10.38
CA VAL A 657 17.28 -29.28 -11.26
C VAL A 657 15.99 -29.18 -12.07
N VAL A 658 15.30 -28.04 -11.91
CA VAL A 658 14.08 -27.73 -12.67
C VAL A 658 14.35 -26.54 -13.60
N LEU A 659 14.02 -26.73 -14.88
CA LEU A 659 13.95 -25.65 -15.87
C LEU A 659 12.51 -25.17 -16.00
N ARG A 660 12.28 -23.87 -16.04
CA ARG A 660 10.96 -23.26 -16.23
C ARG A 660 10.94 -22.35 -17.45
N LEU A 661 9.85 -22.42 -18.19
CA LEU A 661 9.54 -21.53 -19.30
C LEU A 661 8.09 -21.09 -19.17
N ALA A 662 7.82 -19.80 -19.25
CA ALA A 662 6.46 -19.29 -19.30
C ALA A 662 6.34 -18.18 -20.35
N ALA A 663 5.18 -18.15 -21.03
CA ALA A 663 4.83 -17.10 -21.96
C ALA A 663 3.34 -16.78 -21.84
N ALA A 664 2.97 -15.50 -21.84
CA ALA A 664 1.57 -15.11 -21.77
C ALA A 664 1.33 -13.72 -22.39
N GLU A 665 0.09 -13.49 -22.80
CA GLU A 665 -0.45 -12.14 -22.93
C GLU A 665 -1.22 -11.78 -21.66
N VAL A 666 -0.94 -10.59 -21.11
CA VAL A 666 -1.49 -10.13 -19.84
C VAL A 666 -2.06 -8.73 -19.99
N MET A 667 -3.02 -8.39 -19.13
CA MET A 667 -3.62 -7.06 -19.08
C MET A 667 -3.76 -6.57 -17.64
N THR A 668 -3.80 -5.27 -17.47
CA THR A 668 -4.21 -4.60 -16.22
C THR A 668 -5.11 -3.42 -16.55
N ARG A 669 -6.24 -3.31 -15.84
CA ARG A 669 -7.21 -2.24 -16.04
C ARG A 669 -6.64 -0.87 -15.68
N PRO A 670 -7.14 0.22 -16.29
CA PRO A 670 -6.72 1.58 -15.94
C PRO A 670 -6.92 1.87 -14.46
N ASP A 671 -6.06 2.73 -13.90
CA ASP A 671 -6.22 3.19 -12.53
C ASP A 671 -7.54 3.94 -12.34
N LEU A 672 -8.23 3.71 -11.22
CA LEU A 672 -9.56 4.27 -10.93
C LEU A 672 -9.56 5.81 -10.88
N GLY A 673 -8.41 6.39 -10.48
CA GLY A 673 -8.19 7.83 -10.49
C GLY A 673 -8.27 8.45 -11.89
N PHE A 674 -7.92 7.68 -12.92
CA PHE A 674 -7.90 8.13 -14.32
C PHE A 674 -9.28 8.13 -15.00
N LEU A 675 -10.25 7.40 -14.45
CA LEU A 675 -11.55 7.14 -15.07
C LEU A 675 -12.62 8.20 -14.75
N ASN A 676 -12.24 9.33 -14.19
CA ASN A 676 -13.15 10.43 -13.91
C ASN A 676 -13.71 11.03 -15.22
N PRO A 677 -15.04 11.16 -15.40
CA PRO A 677 -15.60 11.78 -16.60
C PRO A 677 -15.53 13.30 -16.60
N GLY A 678 -15.12 13.95 -15.52
CA GLY A 678 -15.06 15.38 -15.35
C GLY A 678 -13.65 15.95 -15.24
N ALA A 679 -13.57 17.26 -15.11
CA ALA A 679 -12.32 18.00 -14.87
C ALA A 679 -12.35 18.67 -13.49
N SER A 680 -11.29 18.50 -12.71
CA SER A 680 -11.09 19.22 -11.45
C SER A 680 -10.08 20.36 -11.61
N VAL A 681 -10.33 21.47 -10.94
CA VAL A 681 -9.48 22.65 -10.93
C VAL A 681 -8.96 22.88 -9.52
N SER A 682 -7.65 22.89 -9.35
CA SER A 682 -6.99 23.17 -8.07
C SER A 682 -6.12 24.42 -8.18
N VAL A 683 -6.26 25.31 -7.20
CA VAL A 683 -5.40 26.49 -7.04
C VAL A 683 -4.70 26.48 -5.67
N ALA A 684 -4.75 25.33 -4.97
CA ALA A 684 -4.18 25.17 -3.64
C ALA A 684 -2.67 25.40 -3.65
N GLY A 685 -2.21 26.30 -2.78
CA GLY A 685 -0.80 26.58 -2.53
C GLY A 685 0.00 26.98 -3.78
N SER A 686 -0.59 27.77 -4.68
CA SER A 686 -0.03 28.14 -5.99
C SER A 686 0.22 26.99 -6.99
N ALA A 687 -0.13 25.75 -6.64
CA ALA A 687 -0.21 24.68 -7.62
C ALA A 687 -1.50 24.88 -8.42
N ARG A 688 -1.40 25.55 -9.55
CA ARG A 688 -2.51 25.76 -10.47
C ARG A 688 -2.60 24.58 -11.40
N THR A 689 -3.56 23.67 -11.15
CA THR A 689 -3.74 22.47 -11.97
C THR A 689 -5.16 22.33 -12.48
N VAL A 690 -5.28 21.84 -13.71
CA VAL A 690 -6.52 21.31 -14.28
C VAL A 690 -6.29 19.84 -14.54
N THR A 691 -6.99 18.97 -13.80
CA THR A 691 -6.88 17.53 -13.96
C THR A 691 -8.15 17.00 -14.62
N THR A 692 -8.03 16.44 -15.83
CA THR A 692 -9.11 15.74 -16.52
C THR A 692 -8.87 14.25 -16.45
N GLY A 693 -9.91 13.47 -16.22
CA GLY A 693 -9.84 12.01 -16.37
C GLY A 693 -10.16 11.60 -17.81
N ASN A 694 -10.10 10.28 -18.06
CA ASN A 694 -10.44 9.68 -19.35
C ASN A 694 -11.10 8.30 -19.15
N PRO A 695 -12.45 8.24 -19.08
CA PRO A 695 -13.17 6.97 -18.92
C PRO A 695 -13.04 6.01 -20.12
N ARG A 696 -12.48 6.47 -21.23
CA ARG A 696 -12.31 5.68 -22.47
C ARG A 696 -10.90 5.13 -22.62
N LEU A 697 -10.14 5.02 -21.54
CA LEU A 697 -8.84 4.39 -21.56
C LEU A 697 -8.93 2.90 -21.84
N ASP A 698 -8.07 2.44 -22.72
CA ASP A 698 -7.77 1.02 -22.90
C ASP A 698 -6.91 0.49 -21.74
N PRO A 699 -7.03 -0.80 -21.39
CA PRO A 699 -6.14 -1.43 -20.42
C PRO A 699 -4.65 -1.36 -20.82
N PHE A 700 -3.76 -1.46 -19.83
CA PHE A 700 -2.38 -1.84 -20.06
C PHE A 700 -2.35 -3.26 -20.63
N ARG A 701 -1.56 -3.51 -21.67
CA ARG A 701 -1.37 -4.83 -22.29
C ARG A 701 0.08 -5.12 -22.48
N ALA A 702 0.49 -6.37 -22.23
CA ALA A 702 1.87 -6.79 -22.45
C ALA A 702 1.96 -8.27 -22.84
N LYS A 703 3.01 -8.58 -23.62
CA LYS A 703 3.49 -9.93 -23.86
C LYS A 703 4.63 -10.22 -22.92
N THR A 704 4.59 -11.37 -22.26
CA THR A 704 5.57 -11.76 -21.26
C THR A 704 6.27 -13.03 -21.65
N LEU A 705 7.56 -13.10 -21.35
CA LEU A 705 8.39 -14.30 -21.49
C LEU A 705 9.27 -14.43 -20.25
N ASP A 706 9.22 -15.58 -19.61
CA ASP A 706 9.96 -15.91 -18.40
C ASP A 706 10.75 -17.20 -18.58
N LEU A 707 12.00 -17.21 -18.13
CA LEU A 707 12.91 -18.36 -18.09
C LEU A 707 13.45 -18.51 -16.68
N GLY A 708 13.50 -19.74 -16.17
CA GLY A 708 14.03 -20.02 -14.84
C GLY A 708 14.84 -21.33 -14.80
N VAL A 709 15.85 -21.33 -13.93
CA VAL A 709 16.61 -22.51 -13.55
C VAL A 709 16.64 -22.57 -12.04
N GLU A 710 16.24 -23.69 -11.47
CA GLU A 710 16.20 -23.92 -10.04
C GLU A 710 17.00 -25.18 -9.71
N TRP A 711 17.97 -25.04 -8.83
CA TRP A 711 18.75 -26.15 -8.30
C TRP A 711 18.42 -26.33 -6.82
N TYR A 712 17.84 -27.48 -6.51
CA TYR A 712 17.45 -27.91 -5.17
C TYR A 712 18.54 -28.83 -4.63
N PHE A 713 19.04 -28.56 -3.42
CA PHE A 713 20.13 -29.35 -2.85
C PHE A 713 20.03 -29.45 -1.33
N GLY A 714 20.43 -30.57 -0.78
CA GLY A 714 20.35 -30.82 0.66
C GLY A 714 18.91 -30.68 1.20
N ASP A 715 18.80 -30.38 2.48
CA ASP A 715 17.53 -30.19 3.17
C ASP A 715 17.11 -28.70 3.10
N GLY A 716 16.23 -28.37 2.18
CA GLY A 716 15.69 -27.01 2.04
C GLY A 716 16.63 -25.98 1.37
N GLY A 717 17.72 -26.45 0.73
CA GLY A 717 18.61 -25.58 -0.06
C GLY A 717 18.08 -25.34 -1.47
N ILE A 718 18.17 -24.10 -1.95
CA ILE A 718 17.84 -23.72 -3.33
C ILE A 718 18.76 -22.62 -3.83
N LEU A 719 19.21 -22.78 -5.09
CA LEU A 719 19.76 -21.70 -5.91
C LEU A 719 18.89 -21.54 -7.14
N SER A 720 18.26 -20.39 -7.30
CA SER A 720 17.44 -20.10 -8.47
C SER A 720 17.95 -18.88 -9.23
N PHE A 721 17.86 -18.97 -10.55
CA PHE A 721 18.07 -17.88 -11.48
C PHE A 721 16.84 -17.76 -12.38
N GLY A 722 16.27 -16.58 -12.48
CA GLY A 722 15.15 -16.26 -13.35
C GLY A 722 15.48 -15.05 -14.23
N ALA A 723 15.11 -15.10 -15.51
CA ALA A 723 15.15 -13.96 -16.43
C ALA A 723 13.75 -13.73 -16.98
N PHE A 724 13.36 -12.45 -17.10
CA PHE A 724 12.03 -12.08 -17.58
C PHE A 724 12.10 -10.90 -18.55
N TYR A 725 11.16 -10.93 -19.50
CA TYR A 725 10.98 -9.88 -20.49
C TYR A 725 9.48 -9.59 -20.65
N LYS A 726 9.12 -8.29 -20.69
CA LYS A 726 7.75 -7.82 -20.95
C LYS A 726 7.81 -6.76 -22.05
N ASP A 727 7.05 -6.99 -23.10
CA ASP A 727 6.80 -6.03 -24.18
C ASP A 727 5.43 -5.40 -23.93
N ILE A 728 5.44 -4.13 -23.52
CA ILE A 728 4.23 -3.40 -23.11
C ILE A 728 3.68 -2.71 -24.34
N ASP A 729 2.60 -3.23 -24.91
CA ASP A 729 1.97 -2.71 -26.13
C ASP A 729 1.12 -1.46 -25.85
N SER A 730 0.42 -1.43 -24.71
CA SER A 730 -0.41 -0.29 -24.28
C SER A 730 0.01 0.15 -22.89
N TYR A 731 0.38 1.42 -22.76
CA TYR A 731 0.78 2.07 -21.51
C TYR A 731 -0.06 3.32 -21.28
N ILE A 732 -0.49 3.55 -20.04
CA ILE A 732 -1.23 4.76 -19.69
C ILE A 732 -0.27 5.69 -18.96
N GLN A 733 -0.06 6.86 -19.53
CA GLN A 733 0.74 7.92 -18.93
C GLN A 733 -0.10 9.17 -18.69
N THR A 734 0.26 9.94 -17.68
CA THR A 734 -0.34 11.27 -17.47
C THR A 734 0.47 12.31 -18.24
N SER A 735 -0.11 12.86 -19.30
CA SER A 735 0.46 14.01 -19.98
C SER A 735 0.35 15.25 -19.10
N ARG A 736 1.34 16.13 -19.18
CA ARG A 736 1.35 17.42 -18.48
C ARG A 736 1.74 18.51 -19.45
N GLU A 737 0.97 19.60 -19.41
CA GLU A 737 1.21 20.77 -20.24
C GLU A 737 0.89 22.02 -19.43
N THR A 738 1.78 23.00 -19.44
CA THR A 738 1.52 24.30 -18.81
C THR A 738 1.03 25.29 -19.86
N ARG A 739 -0.16 25.85 -19.65
CA ARG A 739 -0.80 26.81 -20.55
C ARG A 739 -1.82 27.69 -19.80
N PRO A 740 -2.24 28.84 -20.34
CA PRO A 740 -3.21 29.71 -19.67
C PRO A 740 -4.54 29.03 -19.41
N TYR A 741 -5.16 29.33 -18.25
CA TYR A 741 -6.47 28.79 -17.88
C TYR A 741 -7.56 29.06 -18.95
N SER A 742 -7.52 30.22 -19.61
CA SER A 742 -8.45 30.57 -20.68
C SER A 742 -8.52 29.54 -21.82
N THR A 743 -7.49 28.69 -21.96
CA THR A 743 -7.46 27.61 -22.96
C THR A 743 -8.13 26.33 -22.51
N SER A 744 -8.59 26.27 -21.24
CA SER A 744 -9.20 25.06 -20.64
C SER A 744 -10.59 24.75 -21.21
N GLY A 745 -11.31 25.74 -21.69
CA GLY A 745 -12.74 25.62 -21.96
C GLY A 745 -13.63 25.57 -20.72
N LEU A 746 -13.03 25.65 -19.51
CA LEU A 746 -13.72 25.65 -18.25
C LEU A 746 -14.12 27.07 -17.83
N PRO A 747 -15.22 27.22 -17.06
CA PRO A 747 -15.70 28.54 -16.68
C PRO A 747 -14.79 29.21 -15.63
N GLU A 748 -14.68 30.54 -15.73
CA GLU A 748 -13.91 31.36 -14.80
C GLU A 748 -14.41 31.25 -13.35
N SER A 749 -15.67 30.90 -13.16
CA SER A 749 -16.26 30.72 -11.81
C SER A 749 -15.54 29.67 -10.97
N LEU A 750 -14.85 28.69 -11.58
CA LEU A 750 -14.09 27.66 -10.83
C LEU A 750 -12.82 28.21 -10.17
N ILE A 751 -12.30 29.33 -10.66
CA ILE A 751 -11.13 30.00 -10.09
C ILE A 751 -11.51 31.28 -9.33
N ALA A 752 -12.80 31.66 -9.34
CA ALA A 752 -13.28 32.85 -8.65
C ALA A 752 -13.01 32.80 -7.15
N GLY A 753 -12.54 33.91 -6.58
CA GLY A 753 -12.20 34.00 -5.16
C GLY A 753 -10.90 33.28 -4.74
N THR A 754 -10.14 32.71 -5.70
CA THR A 754 -8.89 31.99 -5.42
C THR A 754 -7.64 32.85 -5.57
N GLY A 755 -7.79 34.06 -6.15
CA GLY A 755 -6.68 34.94 -6.52
C GLY A 755 -6.00 34.56 -7.85
N ALA A 756 -6.44 33.47 -8.52
CA ALA A 756 -6.03 33.14 -9.87
C ALA A 756 -6.89 33.88 -10.90
N THR A 757 -6.31 34.13 -12.08
CA THR A 757 -6.96 34.75 -13.24
C THR A 757 -6.96 33.82 -14.43
N VAL A 758 -7.78 34.08 -15.42
CA VAL A 758 -7.84 33.29 -16.65
C VAL A 758 -6.55 33.33 -17.47
N ASN A 759 -5.70 34.33 -17.26
CA ASN A 759 -4.42 34.49 -17.96
C ASN A 759 -3.27 33.80 -17.22
N ASP A 760 -3.52 33.30 -15.99
CA ASP A 760 -2.51 32.58 -15.26
C ASP A 760 -2.27 31.20 -15.88
N GLU A 761 -1.02 30.76 -15.83
CA GLU A 761 -0.64 29.43 -16.30
C GLU A 761 -1.08 28.37 -15.32
N PHE A 762 -1.71 27.32 -15.85
CA PHE A 762 -2.11 26.10 -15.14
C PHE A 762 -1.41 24.91 -15.77
N THR A 763 -1.04 23.93 -14.95
CA THR A 763 -0.61 22.62 -15.40
C THR A 763 -1.84 21.78 -15.71
N PHE A 764 -2.06 21.48 -16.98
CA PHE A 764 -3.10 20.56 -17.44
C PHE A 764 -2.57 19.14 -17.36
N GLN A 765 -3.34 18.26 -16.75
CA GLN A 765 -3.00 16.85 -16.59
C GLN A 765 -4.12 15.98 -17.14
N GLN A 766 -3.74 15.00 -18.00
CA GLN A 766 -4.69 14.06 -18.59
C GLN A 766 -4.04 12.68 -18.78
N PRO A 767 -4.70 11.57 -18.36
CA PRO A 767 -4.25 10.23 -18.69
C PRO A 767 -4.58 9.89 -20.15
N LEU A 768 -3.60 9.30 -20.84
CA LEU A 768 -3.68 8.92 -22.25
C LEU A 768 -3.08 7.54 -22.45
N ASN A 769 -3.68 6.73 -23.35
CA ASN A 769 -3.01 5.54 -23.88
C ASN A 769 -1.89 5.96 -24.83
N THR A 770 -0.73 5.39 -24.63
CA THR A 770 0.47 5.62 -25.42
C THR A 770 1.11 4.29 -25.80
N PRO A 771 1.95 4.24 -26.82
CA PRO A 771 2.82 3.11 -26.99
C PRO A 771 3.59 2.85 -25.70
N GLY A 772 3.71 1.59 -25.32
CA GLY A 772 4.42 1.21 -24.10
C GLY A 772 5.93 1.24 -24.26
N GLY A 773 6.58 0.28 -23.67
CA GLY A 773 8.03 0.12 -23.73
C GLY A 773 8.42 -1.29 -23.33
N LYS A 774 9.70 -1.48 -23.13
CA LYS A 774 10.24 -2.79 -22.78
C LYS A 774 10.69 -2.80 -21.34
N LEU A 775 10.33 -3.88 -20.63
CA LEU A 775 10.82 -4.16 -19.30
C LEU A 775 11.54 -5.49 -19.33
N LYS A 776 12.74 -5.56 -18.77
CA LYS A 776 13.56 -6.77 -18.70
C LYS A 776 14.30 -6.82 -17.37
N GLY A 777 14.59 -8.02 -16.93
CA GLY A 777 15.33 -8.20 -15.70
C GLY A 777 15.74 -9.63 -15.43
N TYR A 778 16.45 -9.79 -14.32
CA TYR A 778 16.79 -11.10 -13.77
C TYR A 778 16.69 -11.08 -12.24
N GLU A 779 16.43 -12.26 -11.70
CA GLU A 779 16.31 -12.54 -10.28
C GLU A 779 17.25 -13.68 -9.92
N ILE A 780 17.95 -13.53 -8.80
CA ILE A 780 18.78 -14.59 -8.21
C ILE A 780 18.29 -14.78 -6.78
N ALA A 781 18.02 -16.03 -6.39
CA ALA A 781 17.73 -16.35 -4.99
C ALA A 781 18.59 -17.56 -4.56
N TYR A 782 19.13 -17.44 -3.36
CA TYR A 782 19.92 -18.46 -2.70
C TYR A 782 19.44 -18.64 -1.28
N GLN A 783 19.11 -19.86 -0.91
CA GLN A 783 18.75 -20.25 0.43
C GLN A 783 19.49 -21.52 0.78
N GLN A 784 20.16 -21.54 1.94
CA GLN A 784 20.85 -22.74 2.41
C GLN A 784 20.89 -22.82 3.92
N PRO A 785 20.26 -23.83 4.52
CA PRO A 785 20.56 -24.28 5.88
C PRO A 785 21.97 -24.92 5.90
N PHE A 786 22.77 -24.66 6.93
CA PHE A 786 24.16 -25.14 7.01
C PHE A 786 24.25 -26.54 7.61
N THR A 787 23.29 -27.43 7.31
CA THR A 787 23.20 -28.81 7.81
C THR A 787 24.47 -29.63 7.52
N PHE A 788 25.26 -29.25 6.55
CA PHE A 788 26.53 -29.88 6.18
C PHE A 788 27.70 -29.52 7.11
N LEU A 789 27.51 -28.52 8.01
CA LEU A 789 28.52 -28.14 8.99
C LEU A 789 28.33 -28.92 10.30
N PRO A 790 29.40 -29.18 11.08
CA PRO A 790 29.32 -29.90 12.33
C PRO A 790 28.92 -29.03 13.53
N GLY A 791 28.26 -29.64 14.53
CA GLY A 791 27.96 -29.05 15.82
C GLY A 791 27.09 -27.80 15.72
N PHE A 792 27.39 -26.76 16.47
CA PHE A 792 26.69 -25.48 16.52
C PHE A 792 26.46 -24.80 15.16
N TRP A 793 27.40 -24.95 14.23
CA TRP A 793 27.35 -24.29 12.92
C TRP A 793 26.26 -24.87 12.01
N ARG A 794 25.77 -26.09 12.25
CA ARG A 794 24.72 -26.75 11.46
C ARG A 794 23.35 -26.05 11.58
N ASP A 795 23.15 -25.31 12.67
CA ASP A 795 21.88 -24.66 12.96
C ASP A 795 21.79 -23.25 12.35
N PHE A 796 22.88 -22.76 11.74
CA PHE A 796 22.85 -21.56 10.92
C PHE A 796 22.28 -21.83 9.53
N GLY A 797 21.84 -20.74 8.90
CA GLY A 797 21.47 -20.71 7.49
C GLY A 797 21.41 -19.30 6.97
N VAL A 798 21.32 -19.20 5.65
CA VAL A 798 21.29 -17.92 4.93
C VAL A 798 20.18 -17.94 3.89
N GLN A 799 19.54 -16.79 3.70
CA GLN A 799 18.63 -16.48 2.59
C GLN A 799 19.08 -15.18 1.94
N LEU A 800 19.34 -15.21 0.65
CA LEU A 800 19.78 -14.07 -0.15
C LEU A 800 18.92 -13.99 -1.40
N ASN A 801 18.52 -12.79 -1.79
CA ASN A 801 17.98 -12.56 -3.10
C ASN A 801 18.46 -11.23 -3.68
N TYR A 802 18.53 -11.17 -4.99
CA TYR A 802 18.89 -10.00 -5.75
C TYR A 802 18.06 -9.95 -7.03
N THR A 803 17.56 -8.76 -7.34
CA THR A 803 16.79 -8.49 -8.55
C THR A 803 17.33 -7.26 -9.24
N TRP A 804 17.57 -7.39 -10.53
CA TRP A 804 17.87 -6.28 -11.41
C TRP A 804 16.76 -6.13 -12.45
N VAL A 805 16.26 -4.90 -12.62
CA VAL A 805 15.21 -4.58 -13.58
C VAL A 805 15.58 -3.31 -14.33
N ASP A 806 15.31 -3.31 -15.64
CA ASP A 806 15.51 -2.15 -16.50
C ASP A 806 14.28 -1.95 -17.39
N SER A 807 13.86 -0.71 -17.58
CA SER A 807 12.75 -0.35 -18.46
C SER A 807 13.05 0.93 -19.22
N ASP A 808 12.43 1.06 -20.38
CA ASP A 808 12.64 2.18 -21.29
C ASP A 808 11.29 2.64 -21.86
N ILE A 809 10.74 3.73 -21.30
CA ILE A 809 9.45 4.31 -21.67
C ILE A 809 9.68 5.66 -22.34
N GLN A 810 9.01 5.88 -23.49
CA GLN A 810 8.92 7.19 -24.10
C GLN A 810 7.72 7.94 -23.55
N TYR A 811 7.98 9.00 -22.81
CA TYR A 811 6.93 9.89 -22.32
C TYR A 811 6.53 10.90 -23.38
N LEU A 812 5.21 11.14 -23.50
CA LEU A 812 4.63 11.99 -24.56
C LEU A 812 3.85 13.17 -23.96
N SER A 813 3.78 14.28 -24.70
CA SER A 813 2.85 15.38 -24.41
C SER A 813 1.40 14.99 -24.73
N SER A 814 0.45 15.87 -24.40
CA SER A 814 -0.97 15.73 -24.78
C SER A 814 -1.20 15.69 -26.29
N THR A 815 -0.26 16.23 -27.08
CA THR A 815 -0.30 16.21 -28.54
C THR A 815 0.42 15.01 -29.16
N GLY A 816 0.97 14.11 -28.35
CA GLY A 816 1.74 12.94 -28.79
C GLY A 816 3.20 13.23 -29.13
N ALA A 817 3.70 14.43 -28.86
CA ALA A 817 5.11 14.76 -29.06
C ALA A 817 5.98 14.17 -27.95
N PRO A 818 7.18 13.61 -28.24
CA PRO A 818 8.10 13.12 -27.22
C PRO A 818 8.54 14.23 -26.26
N THR A 819 8.41 13.99 -24.95
CA THR A 819 8.82 14.94 -23.89
C THR A 819 10.03 14.47 -23.11
N ALA A 820 10.07 13.20 -22.74
CA ALA A 820 11.15 12.60 -21.96
C ALA A 820 11.29 11.12 -22.32
N LYS A 821 12.46 10.55 -22.02
CA LYS A 821 12.73 9.12 -22.07
C LYS A 821 13.30 8.71 -20.73
N GLY A 822 12.73 7.68 -20.11
CA GLY A 822 13.13 7.30 -18.76
C GLY A 822 12.58 5.96 -18.32
N PRO A 823 12.88 5.56 -17.06
CA PRO A 823 12.35 4.33 -16.49
C PRO A 823 10.84 4.41 -16.29
N MET A 824 10.20 3.28 -16.13
CA MET A 824 8.82 3.21 -15.63
C MET A 824 8.74 3.79 -14.22
N ILE A 825 7.68 4.55 -13.95
CA ILE A 825 7.42 5.15 -12.64
C ILE A 825 7.29 4.05 -11.57
N GLY A 826 7.93 4.25 -10.41
CA GLY A 826 7.96 3.30 -9.29
C GLY A 826 8.98 2.16 -9.43
N LEU A 827 9.71 2.08 -10.56
CA LEU A 827 10.67 1.03 -10.82
C LEU A 827 12.03 1.34 -10.19
N SER A 828 12.45 0.52 -9.23
CA SER A 828 13.81 0.49 -8.70
C SER A 828 14.65 -0.49 -9.51
N LYS A 829 15.84 -0.02 -9.95
CA LYS A 829 16.71 -0.81 -10.80
C LYS A 829 17.32 -2.01 -10.09
N ASN A 830 17.62 -1.87 -8.81
CA ASN A 830 18.22 -2.89 -7.97
C ASN A 830 17.42 -3.05 -6.68
N ALA A 831 17.15 -4.29 -6.30
CA ALA A 831 16.63 -4.64 -4.98
C ALA A 831 17.30 -5.92 -4.50
N TRP A 832 17.64 -5.98 -3.20
CA TRP A 832 18.18 -7.20 -2.60
C TRP A 832 17.74 -7.34 -1.14
N ASN A 833 17.65 -8.58 -0.70
CA ASN A 833 17.44 -8.93 0.70
C ASN A 833 18.48 -9.96 1.12
N ALA A 834 18.97 -9.84 2.35
CA ALA A 834 19.92 -10.77 2.94
C ALA A 834 19.50 -11.08 4.38
N THR A 835 19.31 -12.35 4.67
CA THR A 835 18.97 -12.83 6.01
C THR A 835 19.98 -13.89 6.44
N LEU A 836 20.57 -13.69 7.60
CA LEU A 836 21.34 -14.70 8.34
C LEU A 836 20.49 -15.13 9.52
N TYR A 837 20.32 -16.43 9.70
CA TYR A 837 19.55 -16.99 10.81
C TYR A 837 20.29 -18.13 11.52
N TYR A 838 19.93 -18.33 12.78
CA TYR A 838 20.28 -19.48 13.60
C TYR A 838 18.98 -20.08 14.15
N ASP A 839 18.77 -21.35 14.01
CA ASP A 839 17.57 -22.04 14.52
C ASP A 839 17.88 -23.48 14.93
N ASN A 840 17.80 -23.73 16.24
CA ASN A 840 18.01 -25.05 16.82
C ASN A 840 16.76 -25.58 17.56
N GLN A 841 15.56 -25.14 17.17
CA GLN A 841 14.26 -25.45 17.77
C GLN A 841 14.03 -24.85 19.17
N LYS A 842 15.09 -24.60 19.94
CA LYS A 842 15.00 -24.01 21.29
C LYS A 842 15.33 -22.53 21.27
N PHE A 843 16.29 -22.14 20.48
CA PHE A 843 16.72 -20.77 20.30
C PHE A 843 16.75 -20.43 18.83
N SER A 844 16.09 -19.35 18.46
CA SER A 844 16.11 -18.81 17.09
C SER A 844 16.60 -17.37 17.12
N ALA A 845 17.46 -17.02 16.17
CA ALA A 845 17.98 -15.66 15.98
C ALA A 845 18.03 -15.34 14.49
N ARG A 846 17.69 -14.11 14.15
CA ARG A 846 17.68 -13.66 12.75
C ARG A 846 18.13 -12.20 12.66
N VAL A 847 18.92 -11.89 11.63
CA VAL A 847 19.21 -10.53 11.20
C VAL A 847 18.94 -10.45 9.71
N SER A 848 18.13 -9.49 9.31
CA SER A 848 17.72 -9.26 7.94
C SER A 848 18.06 -7.85 7.50
N ALA A 849 18.54 -7.70 6.27
CA ALA A 849 18.76 -6.40 5.62
C ALA A 849 18.01 -6.41 4.28
N ALA A 850 17.25 -5.34 4.03
CA ALA A 850 16.51 -5.13 2.79
C ALA A 850 16.91 -3.82 2.14
N HIS A 851 17.27 -3.87 0.86
CA HIS A 851 17.69 -2.71 0.08
C HIS A 851 16.81 -2.54 -1.17
N ARG A 852 16.49 -1.29 -1.44
CA ARG A 852 15.84 -0.84 -2.67
C ARG A 852 16.59 0.36 -3.21
N SER A 853 17.02 0.32 -4.50
CA SER A 853 17.65 1.49 -5.13
C SER A 853 16.63 2.61 -5.38
N ASP A 854 17.12 3.77 -5.68
CA ASP A 854 16.32 4.94 -6.09
C ASP A 854 15.34 4.63 -7.23
N TYR A 855 14.23 5.38 -7.27
CA TYR A 855 13.21 5.24 -8.30
C TYR A 855 12.48 6.55 -8.57
N ALA A 856 12.00 6.70 -9.81
CA ALA A 856 11.20 7.85 -10.21
C ALA A 856 9.75 7.72 -9.71
N ASN A 857 9.24 8.77 -9.06
CA ASN A 857 7.85 8.90 -8.65
C ASN A 857 7.00 9.57 -9.73
N GLN A 858 7.63 10.41 -10.55
CA GLN A 858 6.95 11.19 -11.59
C GLN A 858 7.91 11.60 -12.72
N ILE A 859 7.48 11.39 -13.97
CA ILE A 859 8.18 11.80 -15.20
C ILE A 859 7.13 12.32 -16.21
N PRO A 860 7.30 13.53 -16.79
CA PRO A 860 8.20 14.58 -16.32
C PRO A 860 7.84 15.06 -14.92
N GLY A 861 8.83 15.65 -14.21
CA GLY A 861 8.64 16.24 -12.90
C GLY A 861 7.77 17.51 -12.94
N ARG A 862 7.35 17.96 -11.75
CA ARG A 862 6.64 19.23 -11.60
C ARG A 862 7.60 20.42 -11.76
N GLU A 863 7.04 21.63 -11.93
CA GLU A 863 7.79 22.88 -12.03
C GLU A 863 8.84 22.87 -13.18
N SER A 864 8.53 22.17 -14.28
CA SER A 864 9.40 22.04 -15.46
C SER A 864 10.74 21.33 -15.19
N THR A 865 10.80 20.46 -14.22
CA THR A 865 11.94 19.58 -13.98
C THR A 865 11.83 18.29 -14.80
N ASP A 866 12.92 17.54 -14.90
CA ASP A 866 12.95 16.28 -15.64
C ASP A 866 12.17 15.16 -14.96
N MET A 867 12.40 14.97 -13.63
CA MET A 867 11.72 13.94 -12.84
C MET A 867 11.72 14.26 -11.35
N GLU A 868 10.87 13.53 -10.62
CA GLU A 868 10.87 13.45 -9.16
C GLU A 868 11.08 12.00 -8.76
N GLY A 869 11.75 11.76 -7.65
CA GLY A 869 12.08 10.41 -7.20
C GLY A 869 12.19 10.27 -5.69
N THR A 870 12.39 9.03 -5.28
CA THR A 870 12.78 8.65 -3.92
C THR A 870 14.17 8.01 -3.99
N ALA A 871 15.05 8.38 -3.08
CA ALA A 871 16.39 7.84 -2.97
C ALA A 871 16.39 6.38 -2.52
N ALA A 872 17.54 5.72 -2.62
CA ALA A 872 17.71 4.36 -2.17
C ALA A 872 17.52 4.24 -0.65
N THR A 873 16.95 3.12 -0.20
CA THR A 873 16.74 2.81 1.21
C THR A 873 17.35 1.47 1.59
N THR A 874 17.84 1.36 2.84
CA THR A 874 18.37 0.11 3.41
C THR A 874 17.92 -0.05 4.85
N THR A 875 16.99 -0.94 5.10
CA THR A 875 16.50 -1.25 6.46
C THR A 875 17.17 -2.49 7.01
N VAL A 876 17.45 -2.50 8.32
CA VAL A 876 17.99 -3.65 9.04
C VAL A 876 17.07 -3.98 10.20
N ASP A 877 16.66 -5.25 10.28
CA ASP A 877 15.82 -5.79 11.34
C ASP A 877 16.50 -6.98 12.00
N ALA A 878 16.19 -7.22 13.28
CA ALA A 878 16.70 -8.38 14.01
C ALA A 878 15.62 -8.98 14.90
N SER A 879 15.65 -10.30 15.08
CA SER A 879 14.77 -10.99 16.01
C SER A 879 15.52 -12.09 16.75
N LEU A 880 15.09 -12.34 18.00
CA LEU A 880 15.52 -13.40 18.87
C LEU A 880 14.31 -14.08 19.46
N SER A 881 14.25 -15.40 19.50
CA SER A 881 13.23 -16.14 20.23
C SER A 881 13.82 -17.29 21.03
N TYR A 882 13.19 -17.61 22.15
CA TYR A 882 13.55 -18.71 23.01
C TYR A 882 12.33 -19.53 23.38
N ASN A 883 12.33 -20.80 23.00
CA ASN A 883 11.29 -21.77 23.32
C ASN A 883 11.63 -22.45 24.65
N PHE A 884 10.91 -22.10 25.73
CA PHE A 884 11.05 -22.78 27.03
C PHE A 884 10.62 -24.24 26.95
N ASN A 885 9.58 -24.50 26.18
CA ASN A 885 9.05 -25.79 25.80
C ASN A 885 8.23 -25.66 24.50
N GLU A 886 7.62 -26.74 24.04
CA GLU A 886 6.78 -26.77 22.82
C GLU A 886 5.56 -25.86 22.87
N ARG A 887 5.17 -25.37 24.07
CA ARG A 887 3.97 -24.57 24.30
C ARG A 887 4.24 -23.09 24.58
N PHE A 888 5.42 -22.75 25.06
CA PHE A 888 5.71 -21.40 25.54
C PHE A 888 7.03 -20.86 25.02
N SER A 889 6.96 -19.69 24.38
CA SER A 889 8.12 -18.96 23.87
C SER A 889 8.10 -17.48 24.26
N ILE A 890 9.28 -16.86 24.24
CA ILE A 890 9.48 -15.41 24.38
C ILE A 890 10.29 -14.94 23.17
N SER A 891 9.92 -13.77 22.62
CA SER A 891 10.63 -13.11 21.52
C SER A 891 11.09 -11.69 21.90
N LEU A 892 12.19 -11.26 21.28
CA LEU A 892 12.68 -9.89 21.28
C LEU A 892 12.96 -9.50 19.83
N GLU A 893 12.41 -8.38 19.38
CA GLU A 893 12.53 -7.93 18.00
C GLU A 893 12.97 -6.47 17.95
N GLY A 894 13.78 -6.13 16.96
CA GLY A 894 14.15 -4.76 16.64
C GLY A 894 13.94 -4.49 15.16
N LEU A 895 13.18 -3.44 14.84
CA LEU A 895 12.86 -3.03 13.49
C LEU A 895 13.48 -1.68 13.17
N ASN A 896 13.85 -1.51 11.90
CA ASN A 896 14.48 -0.30 11.40
C ASN A 896 15.68 0.13 12.27
N LEU A 897 16.56 -0.82 12.62
CA LEU A 897 17.69 -0.59 13.52
C LEU A 897 18.69 0.44 12.99
N THR A 898 18.67 0.70 11.69
CA THR A 898 19.48 1.73 11.01
C THR A 898 18.86 3.12 11.11
N ASP A 899 17.60 3.25 11.56
CA ASP A 899 16.83 4.49 11.55
C ASP A 899 16.83 5.13 10.15
N GLU A 900 16.38 4.35 9.15
CA GLU A 900 16.41 4.72 7.75
C GLU A 900 15.51 5.92 7.47
N TRP A 901 16.00 6.84 6.67
CA TRP A 901 15.31 8.06 6.27
C TRP A 901 14.65 7.91 4.91
N ASN A 902 13.43 8.43 4.78
CA ASN A 902 12.74 8.56 3.50
C ASN A 902 13.18 9.87 2.84
N ASP A 903 13.95 9.78 1.76
CA ASP A 903 14.52 10.90 1.02
C ASP A 903 13.85 11.05 -0.33
N MET A 904 13.04 12.09 -0.50
CA MET A 904 12.37 12.42 -1.76
C MET A 904 13.02 13.64 -2.41
N TRP A 905 13.26 13.56 -3.70
CA TRP A 905 13.95 14.60 -4.45
C TRP A 905 13.23 14.99 -5.76
N ILE A 906 13.56 16.16 -6.28
CA ILE A 906 13.11 16.69 -7.57
C ILE A 906 14.33 17.16 -8.35
N ASP A 907 14.31 17.00 -9.71
CA ASP A 907 15.38 17.35 -10.63
C ASP A 907 16.63 16.48 -10.46
N SER A 908 16.80 15.50 -11.35
CA SER A 908 17.90 14.54 -11.26
C SER A 908 19.29 15.17 -11.43
N GLY A 909 19.36 16.33 -12.11
CA GLY A 909 20.60 17.06 -12.30
C GLY A 909 21.01 17.95 -11.12
N ARG A 910 20.00 18.41 -10.33
CA ARG A 910 20.19 19.30 -9.18
C ARG A 910 20.11 18.58 -7.83
N ASP A 911 19.47 17.45 -7.77
CA ASP A 911 19.21 16.66 -6.55
C ASP A 911 18.62 17.51 -5.40
N LEU A 912 17.47 18.14 -5.67
CA LEU A 912 16.82 19.06 -4.74
C LEU A 912 15.86 18.31 -3.81
N PRO A 913 15.99 18.40 -2.48
CA PRO A 913 15.12 17.66 -1.55
C PRO A 913 13.67 18.16 -1.61
N ILE A 914 12.71 17.24 -1.70
CA ILE A 914 11.29 17.51 -1.49
C ILE A 914 10.92 17.27 -0.03
N ALA A 915 11.27 16.10 0.49
CA ALA A 915 11.02 15.68 1.86
C ALA A 915 12.14 14.74 2.33
N TYR A 916 12.52 14.87 3.59
CA TYR A 916 13.49 14.02 4.25
C TYR A 916 13.01 13.76 5.68
N THR A 917 12.43 12.56 5.91
CA THR A 917 11.75 12.22 7.15
C THR A 917 12.16 10.85 7.67
N HIS A 918 12.03 10.62 8.99
CA HIS A 918 12.26 9.34 9.63
C HIS A 918 11.22 9.05 10.72
N THR A 919 11.13 7.78 11.13
CA THR A 919 10.16 7.32 12.14
C THR A 919 10.83 6.69 13.37
N GLY A 920 12.17 6.70 13.43
CA GLY A 920 12.92 6.08 14.52
C GLY A 920 12.97 4.55 14.43
N ARG A 921 13.45 3.94 15.53
CA ARG A 921 13.57 2.49 15.72
C ARG A 921 12.42 1.97 16.56
N GLN A 922 12.08 0.69 16.38
CA GLN A 922 11.09 0.01 17.20
C GLN A 922 11.68 -1.26 17.82
N TYR A 923 11.37 -1.49 19.08
CA TYR A 923 11.78 -2.67 19.85
C TYR A 923 10.55 -3.35 20.42
N MET A 924 10.46 -4.68 20.37
CA MET A 924 9.31 -5.43 20.85
C MET A 924 9.75 -6.60 21.69
N LEU A 925 9.03 -6.80 22.82
CA LEU A 925 9.15 -7.97 23.68
C LEU A 925 7.83 -8.74 23.62
N GLY A 926 7.89 -9.99 23.20
CA GLY A 926 6.72 -10.84 22.99
C GLY A 926 6.75 -12.12 23.80
N PHE A 927 5.57 -12.70 23.96
CA PHE A 927 5.40 -14.07 24.41
C PHE A 927 4.32 -14.76 23.58
N ARG A 928 4.41 -16.09 23.49
CA ARG A 928 3.39 -16.94 22.88
C ARG A 928 3.17 -18.20 23.71
N TYR A 929 1.91 -18.60 23.76
CA TYR A 929 1.46 -19.85 24.37
C TYR A 929 0.56 -20.62 23.43
N LYS A 930 0.87 -21.90 23.22
CA LYS A 930 0.15 -22.83 22.36
C LYS A 930 -0.29 -24.06 23.16
N PHE A 931 -1.55 -24.50 22.96
CA PHE A 931 -2.12 -25.66 23.63
C PHE A 931 -2.69 -26.65 22.61
#